data_5b9132f83147e420617c3e637f78c448
#
_entry.id   5b9132f83147e420617c3e637f78c448
#
_cell.length_a   1.000
_cell.length_b   1.000
_cell.length_c   1.000
_cell.angle_alpha   90.00
_cell.angle_beta   90.00
_cell.angle_gamma   90.00
#
_symmetry.space_group_name_H-M   'P 1'
#
loop_
_entity.id
_entity.type
_entity.pdbx_description
1 polymer ?
#
loop_
_entity_poly.entity_id
_entity_poly.type
_entity_poly.pdbx_seq_one_letter_code
_entity_poly.pdbx_strand_id
1 'polypeptide(L)'
;MKIANYNLQLNEGWKFHLGSARKYYHAISQNGKASGALGNINSFISGNVWQYIRVPHDWCTFLPYDPKTNAWCGYKERGEGWYYVKFKLPEDEIQNARLVFEGVLGQTTVYVNGSIVGRNFSGYNRFTCDISCYLVANQENTIVLHVDATSWEAWSYEGAGLYRPAYIEFREFARLDTDDCFVRSVEKDGNWSALADIRVIEAGITEDNLKVISRLQAPDGTVILENEAVAKSSVCVEMPVKDAKLWSPEEPTLYKFSCELVRGNEILDRFSSSVGLRSITWDKDTGMYLNGEKYPIKGICCHQDHGGVGAAVTPELMEYRISRLKEFGINAYRCAHHAIPAALFEVCDRLGMLVMAENRHFSVSEDGLKQLESLVRVARNHPSVFIYSMFNEEPLQGKHTGFLLARKMREHIRKFDDTRATTGAMNGGVVETLNAADAMDVVGVNYYNNEYAAYHALKSTKALLGTENCPTFATRGIYKTDSIKKVYDCYGDYWADFTVSIAETMKSVETNEFCAGCFAWSGFDSYGEPQPHIWPSIMSHWGFMDICGFAKDTAYLLAAWYKKDLVAHLLPHWNWNEGDDVRVCVFTNADTAELFVNGRSLGEKCVDERRADWNVPFEAGVISVKVRRGDEEMVDEIRTAGAPAKLVLEDVTPTSDKHEIRIINISVVDENGIFVPNFNDTVCFDGEKLTVLGVANGNPNGTQPNIARKVPVFNGHAQLITTADSTEINVSCEGLPTATI
;
A
#
# COMPACT_ATOMS: atom_id res chain seq x y z
N MET A 1 -8.81 -34.27 22.62
CA MET A 1 -8.29 -34.07 21.25
C MET A 1 -7.20 -33.01 21.40
N LYS A 2 -5.93 -33.33 21.10
CA LYS A 2 -4.85 -32.34 21.18
C LYS A 2 -5.16 -31.16 20.24
N ILE A 3 -4.94 -29.94 20.68
CA ILE A 3 -5.07 -28.74 19.81
C ILE A 3 -3.99 -28.88 18.75
N ALA A 4 -4.37 -29.26 17.53
CA ALA A 4 -3.47 -29.19 16.38
C ALA A 4 -3.06 -27.73 16.16
N ASN A 5 -1.88 -27.50 15.59
CA ASN A 5 -1.42 -26.16 15.23
C ASN A 5 -2.47 -25.43 14.37
N TYR A 6 -3.00 -24.33 14.86
CA TYR A 6 -3.99 -23.53 14.15
C TYR A 6 -3.89 -22.04 14.52
N ASN A 7 -4.43 -21.21 13.66
CA ASN A 7 -4.56 -19.78 13.90
C ASN A 7 -6.03 -19.46 14.22
N LEU A 8 -6.27 -18.88 15.39
CA LEU A 8 -7.58 -18.33 15.74
C LEU A 8 -7.64 -16.88 15.26
N GLN A 9 -8.41 -16.61 14.21
CA GLN A 9 -8.63 -15.26 13.70
C GLN A 9 -9.43 -14.43 14.70
N LEU A 10 -9.00 -13.19 14.91
CA LEU A 10 -9.62 -12.22 15.79
C LEU A 10 -10.09 -10.97 15.02
N ASN A 11 -10.62 -11.16 13.81
CA ASN A 11 -11.11 -10.03 13.00
C ASN A 11 -12.53 -9.58 13.37
N GLU A 12 -13.23 -10.38 14.17
CA GLU A 12 -14.61 -10.13 14.62
C GLU A 12 -14.73 -10.22 16.14
N GLY A 13 -15.86 -9.74 16.66
CA GLY A 13 -16.16 -9.80 18.10
C GLY A 13 -15.51 -8.70 18.93
N TRP A 14 -14.71 -7.84 18.32
CA TRP A 14 -14.11 -6.70 19.00
C TRP A 14 -15.15 -5.67 19.39
N LYS A 15 -14.91 -5.06 20.55
CA LYS A 15 -15.65 -3.89 21.01
C LYS A 15 -14.67 -2.75 21.24
N PHE A 16 -15.08 -1.56 20.87
CA PHE A 16 -14.28 -0.33 20.88
C PHE A 16 -14.90 0.74 21.76
N HIS A 17 -14.06 1.50 22.45
CA HIS A 17 -14.40 2.70 23.22
C HIS A 17 -13.38 3.79 22.93
N LEU A 18 -13.84 4.95 22.45
CA LEU A 18 -13.00 6.13 22.22
C LEU A 18 -12.95 6.99 23.48
N GLY A 19 -11.78 7.44 23.86
CA GLY A 19 -11.55 8.38 24.93
C GLY A 19 -10.49 7.95 25.91
N SER A 20 -10.04 8.90 26.73
CA SER A 20 -9.06 8.64 27.77
C SER A 20 -9.69 7.82 28.91
N ALA A 21 -9.10 6.68 29.18
CA ALA A 21 -9.47 5.82 30.27
C ALA A 21 -8.73 6.15 31.58
N ARG A 22 -8.23 7.38 31.76
CA ARG A 22 -7.46 7.77 32.95
C ARG A 22 -8.12 7.33 34.26
N LYS A 23 -9.44 7.38 34.32
CA LYS A 23 -10.22 6.89 35.51
C LYS A 23 -10.08 5.37 35.68
N TYR A 24 -9.78 4.61 34.63
CA TYR A 24 -9.68 3.16 34.61
C TYR A 24 -8.23 2.67 34.47
N TYR A 25 -7.34 3.49 33.96
CA TYR A 25 -5.91 3.18 33.81
C TYR A 25 -5.30 2.82 35.17
N HIS A 26 -5.64 3.54 36.23
CA HIS A 26 -5.22 3.20 37.59
C HIS A 26 -5.75 1.84 38.03
N ALA A 27 -6.96 1.47 37.66
CA ALA A 27 -7.52 0.16 38.02
C ALA A 27 -6.80 -0.98 37.25
N ILE A 28 -6.38 -0.78 35.99
CA ILE A 28 -5.68 -1.77 35.20
C ILE A 28 -4.19 -1.75 35.50
N SER A 29 -3.54 -0.59 35.60
CA SER A 29 -2.08 -0.45 35.77
C SER A 29 -1.56 -0.70 37.17
N GLN A 30 -2.36 -0.48 38.22
CA GLN A 30 -1.94 -0.71 39.60
C GLN A 30 -2.07 -2.18 40.04
N ASN A 31 -2.68 -3.01 39.25
CA ASN A 31 -3.03 -4.36 39.62
C ASN A 31 -2.07 -5.46 39.14
N GLY A 32 -0.81 -5.18 39.08
CA GLY A 32 0.17 -6.26 39.21
C GLY A 32 0.07 -7.01 40.55
N LYS A 33 -0.98 -6.78 41.34
CA LYS A 33 -1.30 -7.47 42.59
C LYS A 33 -2.55 -8.32 42.41
N ALA A 34 -2.29 -9.42 41.96
CA ALA A 34 -2.86 -10.76 41.87
C ALA A 34 -4.38 -10.97 42.07
N SER A 35 -5.09 -10.42 42.97
CA SER A 35 -6.46 -10.88 43.29
C SER A 35 -7.60 -10.05 42.68
N GLY A 36 -7.27 -8.96 42.04
CA GLY A 36 -8.26 -8.03 41.50
C GLY A 36 -8.26 -7.85 39.98
N ALA A 37 -7.30 -8.43 39.25
CA ALA A 37 -7.07 -8.12 37.83
C ALA A 37 -8.29 -8.48 36.96
N LEU A 38 -8.85 -9.66 37.08
CA LEU A 38 -10.06 -10.08 36.36
C LEU A 38 -11.30 -9.28 36.79
N GLY A 39 -11.44 -8.98 38.10
CA GLY A 39 -12.53 -8.17 38.61
C GLY A 39 -12.47 -6.74 38.09
N ASN A 40 -11.28 -6.18 37.95
CA ASN A 40 -11.10 -4.81 37.48
C ASN A 40 -11.30 -4.69 35.97
N ILE A 41 -10.89 -5.67 35.17
CA ILE A 41 -11.22 -5.72 33.75
C ILE A 41 -12.73 -5.80 33.53
N ASN A 42 -13.42 -6.65 34.30
CA ASN A 42 -14.87 -6.75 34.20
C ASN A 42 -15.55 -5.44 34.64
N SER A 43 -15.04 -4.75 35.68
CA SER A 43 -15.52 -3.43 36.09
C SER A 43 -15.26 -2.37 35.03
N PHE A 44 -14.09 -2.39 34.41
CA PHE A 44 -13.75 -1.52 33.28
C PHE A 44 -14.68 -1.75 32.07
N ILE A 45 -14.89 -2.99 31.67
CA ILE A 45 -15.79 -3.36 30.60
C ILE A 45 -17.23 -2.95 30.93
N SER A 46 -17.74 -3.26 32.10
CA SER A 46 -19.12 -2.96 32.50
C SER A 46 -19.38 -1.46 32.75
N GLY A 47 -18.34 -0.69 33.03
CA GLY A 47 -18.42 0.74 33.33
C GLY A 47 -18.40 1.67 32.10
N ASN A 48 -18.25 1.16 30.91
CA ASN A 48 -18.11 1.93 29.68
C ASN A 48 -19.14 1.56 28.63
N VAL A 49 -19.39 2.49 27.68
CA VAL A 49 -20.18 2.25 26.49
C VAL A 49 -19.26 1.74 25.38
N TRP A 50 -19.57 0.60 24.84
CA TRP A 50 -18.77 -0.06 23.82
C TRP A 50 -19.54 -0.18 22.52
N GLN A 51 -18.83 0.04 21.40
CA GLN A 51 -19.34 -0.19 20.05
C GLN A 51 -18.78 -1.50 19.52
N TYR A 52 -19.60 -2.30 18.85
CA TYR A 52 -19.11 -3.43 18.08
C TYR A 52 -18.40 -2.90 16.82
N ILE A 53 -17.21 -3.43 16.57
CA ILE A 53 -16.45 -3.09 15.37
C ILE A 53 -15.94 -4.37 14.70
N ARG A 54 -15.63 -4.23 13.43
CA ARG A 54 -14.93 -5.23 12.62
C ARG A 54 -13.51 -4.72 12.36
N VAL A 55 -12.55 -5.63 12.27
CA VAL A 55 -11.17 -5.35 11.84
C VAL A 55 -11.08 -5.62 10.34
N PRO A 56 -10.47 -4.75 9.56
CA PRO A 56 -9.70 -3.55 9.94
C PRO A 56 -10.58 -2.37 10.42
N HIS A 57 -10.10 -1.61 11.40
CA HIS A 57 -10.81 -0.50 12.00
C HIS A 57 -9.90 0.72 12.21
N ASP A 58 -10.22 1.81 11.50
CA ASP A 58 -9.65 3.14 11.70
C ASP A 58 -10.71 4.05 12.29
N TRP A 59 -10.62 4.37 13.60
CA TRP A 59 -11.66 5.16 14.25
C TRP A 59 -11.74 6.61 13.77
N CYS A 60 -10.68 7.14 13.13
CA CYS A 60 -10.71 8.49 12.60
C CYS A 60 -11.75 8.66 11.50
N THR A 61 -12.11 7.58 10.78
CA THR A 61 -13.14 7.63 9.73
C THR A 61 -14.54 7.93 10.26
N PHE A 62 -14.80 7.64 11.54
CA PHE A 62 -16.08 7.91 12.21
C PHE A 62 -16.17 9.33 12.80
N LEU A 63 -15.04 10.05 12.86
CA LEU A 63 -14.98 11.37 13.47
C LEU A 63 -15.26 12.47 12.44
N PRO A 64 -15.84 13.62 12.87
CA PRO A 64 -15.98 14.76 12.00
C PRO A 64 -14.62 15.37 11.66
N TYR A 65 -14.54 16.10 10.57
CA TYR A 65 -13.42 16.97 10.29
C TYR A 65 -13.48 18.22 11.16
N ASP A 66 -12.35 18.63 11.75
CA ASP A 66 -12.24 19.83 12.57
C ASP A 66 -11.06 20.70 12.05
N PRO A 67 -11.33 21.93 11.56
CA PRO A 67 -10.30 22.84 11.06
C PRO A 67 -9.26 23.25 12.10
N LYS A 68 -9.49 22.96 13.39
CA LYS A 68 -8.56 23.27 14.48
C LYS A 68 -7.55 22.14 14.71
N THR A 69 -7.77 20.97 14.14
CA THR A 69 -6.84 19.84 14.25
C THR A 69 -5.76 19.91 13.18
N ASN A 70 -4.81 19.01 13.22
CA ASN A 70 -3.65 19.01 12.35
C ASN A 70 -4.02 18.69 10.89
N ALA A 71 -3.63 19.56 9.96
CA ALA A 71 -3.80 19.34 8.53
C ALA A 71 -3.11 18.07 8.02
N TRP A 72 -1.92 17.74 8.55
CA TRP A 72 -1.19 16.51 8.20
C TRP A 72 -1.93 15.24 8.58
N CYS A 73 -2.80 15.30 9.60
CA CYS A 73 -3.68 14.21 9.98
C CYS A 73 -5.05 14.26 9.27
N GLY A 74 -5.18 15.01 8.18
CA GLY A 74 -6.43 15.16 7.43
C GLY A 74 -7.53 15.86 8.24
N TYR A 75 -7.18 16.75 9.16
CA TYR A 75 -8.12 17.46 10.05
C TYR A 75 -9.02 16.53 10.87
N LYS A 76 -8.50 15.35 11.25
CA LYS A 76 -9.17 14.39 12.13
C LYS A 76 -8.46 14.36 13.48
N GLU A 77 -9.24 14.33 14.58
CA GLU A 77 -8.69 14.09 15.90
C GLU A 77 -8.38 12.60 16.05
N ARG A 78 -7.27 12.26 16.71
CA ARG A 78 -6.85 10.86 16.91
C ARG A 78 -7.15 10.37 18.31
N GLY A 79 -6.49 10.88 19.33
CA GLY A 79 -6.78 10.61 20.74
C GLY A 79 -6.35 9.21 21.21
N GLU A 80 -7.06 8.72 22.24
CA GLU A 80 -6.86 7.40 22.84
C GLU A 80 -8.07 6.50 22.58
N GLY A 81 -7.82 5.22 22.32
CA GLY A 81 -8.87 4.22 22.10
C GLY A 81 -8.61 2.93 22.85
N TRP A 82 -9.68 2.25 23.20
CA TRP A 82 -9.65 0.97 23.88
C TRP A 82 -10.41 -0.07 23.10
N TYR A 83 -9.86 -1.28 23.02
CA TYR A 83 -10.49 -2.43 22.39
C TYR A 83 -10.54 -3.58 23.38
N TYR A 84 -11.56 -4.43 23.27
CA TYR A 84 -11.50 -5.75 23.87
C TYR A 84 -12.22 -6.78 23.01
N VAL A 85 -11.73 -8.02 23.13
CA VAL A 85 -12.36 -9.22 22.57
C VAL A 85 -12.33 -10.32 23.61
N LYS A 86 -13.35 -11.17 23.59
CA LYS A 86 -13.47 -12.35 24.43
C LYS A 86 -13.52 -13.61 23.59
N PHE A 87 -12.85 -14.63 24.03
CA PHE A 87 -12.82 -15.92 23.36
C PHE A 87 -12.71 -17.07 24.35
N LYS A 88 -13.20 -18.24 23.97
CA LYS A 88 -13.04 -19.47 24.74
C LYS A 88 -12.05 -20.38 24.06
N LEU A 89 -11.24 -21.04 24.86
CA LEU A 89 -10.38 -22.14 24.39
C LEU A 89 -11.10 -23.47 24.60
N PRO A 90 -10.86 -24.44 23.69
CA PRO A 90 -11.25 -25.81 23.93
C PRO A 90 -10.60 -26.35 25.23
N GLU A 91 -11.07 -27.50 25.69
CA GLU A 91 -10.70 -28.11 26.97
C GLU A 91 -9.23 -28.55 27.11
N ASP A 92 -8.39 -28.35 26.11
CA ASP A 92 -7.08 -28.96 26.04
C ASP A 92 -5.94 -28.07 26.55
N GLU A 93 -4.84 -28.70 26.89
CA GLU A 93 -3.63 -28.06 27.43
C GLU A 93 -3.01 -27.10 26.42
N ILE A 94 -2.87 -25.84 26.79
CA ILE A 94 -2.26 -24.79 25.98
C ILE A 94 -0.75 -24.92 26.14
N GLN A 95 -0.04 -25.24 25.07
CA GLN A 95 1.41 -25.38 25.11
C GLN A 95 2.13 -24.09 24.76
N ASN A 96 1.83 -23.55 23.58
CA ASN A 96 2.35 -22.25 23.13
C ASN A 96 1.24 -21.46 22.44
N ALA A 97 1.08 -20.21 22.85
CA ALA A 97 0.13 -19.30 22.25
C ALA A 97 0.78 -17.94 22.03
N ARG A 98 0.80 -17.50 20.80
CA ARG A 98 1.38 -16.20 20.39
C ARG A 98 0.27 -15.35 19.79
N LEU A 99 -0.01 -14.21 20.43
CA LEU A 99 -0.92 -13.21 19.89
C LEU A 99 -0.16 -12.34 18.89
N VAL A 100 -0.69 -12.23 17.69
CA VAL A 100 -0.09 -11.53 16.56
C VAL A 100 -0.98 -10.36 16.16
N PHE A 101 -0.38 -9.21 15.97
CA PHE A 101 -0.99 -8.03 15.36
C PHE A 101 -0.20 -7.67 14.11
N GLU A 102 -0.86 -7.59 12.96
CA GLU A 102 -0.22 -7.14 11.71
C GLU A 102 0.03 -5.62 11.69
N GLY A 103 -0.59 -4.87 12.60
CA GLY A 103 -0.38 -3.46 12.86
C GLY A 103 -1.51 -2.85 13.68
N VAL A 104 -1.16 -1.91 14.57
CA VAL A 104 -2.12 -1.13 15.38
C VAL A 104 -1.62 0.31 15.43
N LEU A 105 -2.31 1.24 14.75
CA LEU A 105 -1.91 2.64 14.65
C LEU A 105 -2.07 3.37 15.97
N GLY A 106 -0.94 3.78 16.54
CA GLY A 106 -0.74 4.36 17.83
C GLY A 106 0.13 3.47 18.74
N GLN A 107 0.64 4.05 19.82
CA GLN A 107 1.38 3.30 20.84
C GLN A 107 0.44 2.33 21.56
N THR A 108 0.74 1.05 21.50
CA THR A 108 -0.19 0.01 21.94
C THR A 108 0.32 -0.70 23.19
N THR A 109 -0.55 -0.86 24.19
CA THR A 109 -0.34 -1.76 25.34
C THR A 109 -1.37 -2.88 25.28
N VAL A 110 -0.89 -4.12 25.37
CA VAL A 110 -1.70 -5.34 25.27
C VAL A 110 -1.85 -5.98 26.63
N TYR A 111 -3.09 -6.31 26.99
CA TYR A 111 -3.45 -7.01 28.22
C TYR A 111 -4.15 -8.34 27.87
N VAL A 112 -3.81 -9.40 28.57
CA VAL A 112 -4.54 -10.68 28.55
C VAL A 112 -4.95 -11.03 29.98
N ASN A 113 -6.24 -11.26 30.19
CA ASN A 113 -6.81 -11.58 31.48
C ASN A 113 -6.36 -10.62 32.61
N GLY A 114 -6.14 -9.33 32.26
CA GLY A 114 -5.73 -8.27 33.18
C GLY A 114 -4.22 -8.08 33.36
N SER A 115 -3.40 -8.95 32.79
CA SER A 115 -1.95 -8.82 32.83
C SER A 115 -1.41 -8.15 31.58
N ILE A 116 -0.44 -7.23 31.73
CA ILE A 116 0.28 -6.67 30.56
C ILE A 116 1.14 -7.77 29.98
N VAL A 117 0.95 -8.06 28.70
CA VAL A 117 1.71 -9.09 27.97
C VAL A 117 2.64 -8.50 26.91
N GLY A 118 2.42 -7.25 26.50
CA GLY A 118 3.28 -6.60 25.50
C GLY A 118 2.98 -5.12 25.31
N ARG A 119 3.91 -4.46 24.64
CA ARG A 119 3.80 -3.08 24.17
C ARG A 119 4.41 -2.96 22.78
N ASN A 120 3.87 -2.07 21.98
CA ASN A 120 4.43 -1.72 20.69
C ASN A 120 4.53 -0.21 20.53
N PHE A 121 5.69 0.26 20.08
CA PHE A 121 5.98 1.68 19.92
C PHE A 121 5.41 2.25 18.61
N SER A 122 5.58 1.53 17.49
CA SER A 122 5.20 1.98 16.16
C SER A 122 3.95 1.29 15.64
N GLY A 123 3.05 2.05 14.99
CA GLY A 123 1.81 1.52 14.43
C GLY A 123 1.98 0.66 13.17
N TYR A 124 3.09 0.74 12.48
CA TYR A 124 3.24 0.21 11.12
C TYR A 124 3.74 -1.24 11.04
N ASN A 125 4.38 -1.73 12.09
CA ASN A 125 5.03 -3.04 12.07
C ASN A 125 4.17 -4.12 12.70
N ARG A 126 4.29 -5.33 12.16
CA ARG A 126 3.82 -6.54 12.81
C ARG A 126 4.54 -6.74 14.13
N PHE A 127 3.81 -7.07 15.17
CA PHE A 127 4.38 -7.42 16.47
C PHE A 127 3.63 -8.57 17.13
N THR A 128 4.29 -9.25 18.05
CA THR A 128 3.78 -10.44 18.69
C THR A 128 3.94 -10.39 20.20
N CYS A 129 3.04 -11.05 20.93
CA CYS A 129 3.11 -11.23 22.36
C CYS A 129 2.97 -12.72 22.70
N ASP A 130 3.90 -13.29 23.47
CA ASP A 130 3.70 -14.61 24.05
C ASP A 130 2.64 -14.51 25.15
N ILE A 131 1.57 -15.26 24.98
CA ILE A 131 0.42 -15.25 25.90
C ILE A 131 0.19 -16.61 26.55
N SER A 132 1.06 -17.59 26.33
CA SER A 132 0.91 -18.97 26.77
C SER A 132 0.56 -19.11 28.26
N CYS A 133 1.29 -18.40 29.12
CA CYS A 133 1.11 -18.46 30.58
C CYS A 133 -0.07 -17.64 31.12
N TYR A 134 -0.74 -16.85 30.25
CA TYR A 134 -1.83 -15.95 30.65
C TYR A 134 -3.22 -16.48 30.30
N LEU A 135 -3.27 -17.55 29.49
CA LEU A 135 -4.52 -18.17 29.05
C LEU A 135 -5.05 -19.17 30.08
N VAL A 136 -6.35 -19.22 30.22
CA VAL A 136 -7.06 -20.16 31.10
C VAL A 136 -7.91 -21.09 30.24
N ALA A 137 -7.59 -22.38 30.28
CA ALA A 137 -8.36 -23.40 29.58
C ALA A 137 -9.80 -23.49 30.13
N ASN A 138 -10.75 -23.86 29.26
CA ASN A 138 -12.18 -24.03 29.60
C ASN A 138 -12.91 -22.78 30.10
N GLN A 139 -12.27 -21.63 30.12
CA GLN A 139 -12.86 -20.38 30.55
C GLN A 139 -12.84 -19.34 29.43
N GLU A 140 -13.60 -18.27 29.63
CA GLU A 140 -13.54 -17.10 28.76
C GLU A 140 -12.25 -16.33 29.05
N ASN A 141 -11.44 -16.12 28.01
CA ASN A 141 -10.25 -15.29 28.04
C ASN A 141 -10.56 -13.93 27.42
N THR A 142 -9.94 -12.88 27.94
CA THR A 142 -10.15 -11.51 27.48
C THR A 142 -8.83 -10.87 27.08
N ILE A 143 -8.78 -10.36 25.84
CA ILE A 143 -7.71 -9.49 25.36
C ILE A 143 -8.22 -8.06 25.42
N VAL A 144 -7.41 -7.14 25.96
CA VAL A 144 -7.68 -5.70 25.94
C VAL A 144 -6.49 -4.98 25.30
N LEU A 145 -6.77 -4.02 24.44
CA LEU A 145 -5.78 -3.11 23.88
C LEU A 145 -6.05 -1.70 24.39
N HIS A 146 -5.01 -1.02 24.83
CA HIS A 146 -4.97 0.42 24.96
C HIS A 146 -4.12 0.97 23.82
N VAL A 147 -4.68 1.87 23.03
CA VAL A 147 -4.03 2.49 21.87
C VAL A 147 -3.98 4.00 22.10
N ASP A 148 -2.78 4.53 22.27
CA ASP A 148 -2.52 5.97 22.37
C ASP A 148 -2.04 6.51 21.02
N ALA A 149 -2.93 7.21 20.33
CA ALA A 149 -2.67 7.86 19.05
C ALA A 149 -2.61 9.40 19.18
N THR A 150 -2.28 9.93 20.35
CA THR A 150 -2.17 11.38 20.61
C THR A 150 -0.96 12.01 19.92
N SER A 151 0.10 11.22 19.68
CA SER A 151 1.25 11.59 18.87
C SER A 151 1.22 10.86 17.52
N TRP A 152 1.90 11.39 16.51
CA TRP A 152 2.02 10.76 15.19
C TRP A 152 3.48 10.47 14.85
N GLU A 153 3.68 9.47 13.97
CA GLU A 153 4.98 8.99 13.53
C GLU A 153 5.31 9.44 12.10
N ALA A 154 4.30 9.72 11.30
CA ALA A 154 4.43 10.05 9.88
C ALA A 154 4.05 11.51 9.57
N TRP A 155 4.23 11.91 8.33
CA TRP A 155 4.01 13.25 7.81
C TRP A 155 2.65 13.39 7.12
N SER A 156 1.92 12.28 7.02
CA SER A 156 0.64 12.14 6.34
C SER A 156 -0.43 11.60 7.28
N TYR A 157 -1.62 11.33 6.74
CA TYR A 157 -2.68 10.68 7.47
C TYR A 157 -2.30 9.28 7.93
N GLU A 158 -2.25 9.09 9.21
CA GLU A 158 -1.97 7.78 9.80
C GLU A 158 -3.26 7.01 10.12
N GLY A 159 -4.36 7.72 10.41
CA GLY A 159 -5.51 7.11 11.06
C GLY A 159 -5.22 6.72 12.50
N ALA A 160 -5.98 5.81 13.08
CA ALA A 160 -5.75 5.28 14.42
C ALA A 160 -6.53 3.98 14.68
N GLY A 161 -5.92 3.04 15.39
CA GLY A 161 -6.58 1.84 15.87
C GLY A 161 -6.12 0.52 15.26
N LEU A 162 -6.95 -0.51 15.44
CA LEU A 162 -6.68 -1.87 14.97
C LEU A 162 -6.99 -1.99 13.47
N TYR A 163 -6.10 -1.44 12.65
CA TYR A 163 -6.31 -1.25 11.21
C TYR A 163 -5.81 -2.40 10.34
N ARG A 164 -5.18 -3.41 10.94
CA ARG A 164 -4.74 -4.64 10.27
C ARG A 164 -5.17 -5.86 11.08
N PRO A 165 -5.20 -7.06 10.47
CA PRO A 165 -5.65 -8.28 11.13
C PRO A 165 -4.93 -8.60 12.43
N ALA A 166 -5.65 -9.29 13.34
CA ALA A 166 -5.12 -9.86 14.56
C ALA A 166 -5.52 -11.34 14.69
N TYR A 167 -4.64 -12.17 15.23
CA TYR A 167 -4.90 -13.59 15.42
C TYR A 167 -4.04 -14.18 16.53
N ILE A 168 -4.43 -15.36 17.03
CA ILE A 168 -3.61 -16.15 17.96
C ILE A 168 -3.11 -17.38 17.21
N GLU A 169 -1.81 -17.59 17.26
CA GLU A 169 -1.16 -18.83 16.80
C GLU A 169 -1.02 -19.79 17.97
N PHE A 170 -1.64 -20.95 17.86
CA PHE A 170 -1.44 -22.06 18.78
C PHE A 170 -0.47 -23.07 18.15
N ARG A 171 0.55 -23.45 18.87
CA ARG A 171 1.63 -24.33 18.38
C ARG A 171 2.01 -25.36 19.42
N GLU A 172 2.47 -26.54 18.97
CA GLU A 172 3.12 -27.55 19.79
C GLU A 172 4.49 -27.05 20.31
N PHE A 173 5.10 -27.77 21.26
CA PHE A 173 6.46 -27.48 21.75
C PHE A 173 7.47 -27.58 20.61
N ALA A 174 7.51 -28.74 19.92
CA ALA A 174 8.28 -28.89 18.70
C ALA A 174 7.52 -28.25 17.55
N ARG A 175 8.08 -27.19 16.97
CA ARG A 175 7.43 -26.39 15.94
C ARG A 175 8.42 -25.76 14.97
N LEU A 176 7.93 -25.26 13.87
CA LEU A 176 8.69 -24.39 12.99
C LEU A 176 8.72 -22.97 13.55
N ASP A 177 9.85 -22.29 13.47
CA ASP A 177 9.90 -20.84 13.62
C ASP A 177 9.57 -20.20 12.28
N THR A 178 8.27 -20.01 12.04
CA THR A 178 7.77 -19.49 10.75
C THR A 178 8.27 -18.09 10.42
N ASP A 179 8.60 -17.28 11.44
CA ASP A 179 9.18 -15.94 11.25
C ASP A 179 10.66 -16.02 10.83
N ASP A 180 11.35 -17.13 11.13
CA ASP A 180 12.75 -17.32 10.78
C ASP A 180 12.97 -18.31 9.63
N CYS A 181 11.92 -18.91 9.08
CA CYS A 181 12.01 -19.64 7.81
C CYS A 181 12.25 -18.64 6.65
N PHE A 182 13.25 -18.94 5.81
CA PHE A 182 13.62 -18.06 4.70
C PHE A 182 13.78 -18.88 3.41
N VAL A 183 12.98 -18.54 2.40
CA VAL A 183 13.04 -19.17 1.07
C VAL A 183 13.43 -18.14 0.04
N ARG A 184 14.50 -18.42 -0.69
CA ARG A 184 15.06 -17.48 -1.68
C ARG A 184 15.41 -18.17 -2.99
N SER A 185 15.44 -17.38 -4.05
CA SER A 185 15.95 -17.77 -5.36
C SER A 185 17.47 -17.76 -5.35
N VAL A 186 18.08 -18.78 -5.93
CA VAL A 186 19.53 -18.86 -6.17
C VAL A 186 19.75 -19.22 -7.63
N GLU A 187 20.64 -18.49 -8.27
CA GLU A 187 21.12 -18.78 -9.64
C GLU A 187 22.61 -19.10 -9.56
N LYS A 188 23.01 -20.18 -10.22
CA LYS A 188 24.41 -20.55 -10.34
C LYS A 188 24.66 -21.14 -11.73
N ASP A 189 25.51 -20.49 -12.50
CA ASP A 189 25.89 -20.91 -13.87
C ASP A 189 24.69 -21.21 -14.76
N GLY A 190 23.65 -20.37 -14.70
CA GLY A 190 22.40 -20.51 -15.46
C GLY A 190 21.39 -21.52 -14.88
N ASN A 191 21.73 -22.19 -13.78
CA ASN A 191 20.83 -23.13 -13.10
C ASN A 191 20.13 -22.43 -11.92
N TRP A 192 18.83 -22.63 -11.81
CA TRP A 192 18.00 -22.01 -10.79
C TRP A 192 17.57 -23.01 -9.72
N SER A 193 17.57 -22.57 -8.47
CA SER A 193 17.11 -23.31 -7.32
C SER A 193 16.28 -22.44 -6.39
N ALA A 194 15.32 -23.04 -5.69
CA ALA A 194 14.76 -22.49 -4.46
C ALA A 194 15.60 -22.99 -3.28
N LEU A 195 16.17 -22.09 -2.49
CA LEU A 195 16.96 -22.42 -1.30
C LEU A 195 16.16 -22.02 -0.06
N ALA A 196 15.84 -23.02 0.78
CA ALA A 196 15.06 -22.83 2.00
C ALA A 196 15.93 -23.07 3.25
N ASP A 197 16.01 -22.05 4.10
CA ASP A 197 16.52 -22.17 5.47
C ASP A 197 15.32 -22.34 6.41
N ILE A 198 15.18 -23.49 7.02
CA ILE A 198 14.05 -23.88 7.87
C ILE A 198 14.55 -23.90 9.33
N ARG A 199 13.87 -23.15 10.19
CA ARG A 199 14.16 -23.13 11.63
C ARG A 199 13.18 -24.00 12.38
N VAL A 200 13.70 -24.89 13.23
CA VAL A 200 12.92 -25.78 14.09
C VAL A 200 13.20 -25.43 15.53
N ILE A 201 12.16 -25.17 16.30
CA ILE A 201 12.21 -24.98 17.75
C ILE A 201 11.84 -26.30 18.39
N GLU A 202 12.80 -26.87 19.12
CA GLU A 202 12.63 -28.08 19.91
C GLU A 202 12.58 -27.69 21.39
N ALA A 203 11.50 -28.00 22.07
CA ALA A 203 11.40 -27.75 23.50
C ALA A 203 12.06 -28.90 24.32
N GLY A 204 13.39 -28.95 24.30
CA GLY A 204 14.18 -29.74 25.26
C GLY A 204 14.04 -31.25 25.16
N ILE A 205 13.43 -31.80 24.11
CA ILE A 205 13.22 -33.22 23.90
C ILE A 205 14.13 -33.64 22.73
N THR A 206 15.15 -34.42 23.02
CA THR A 206 15.91 -35.19 22.01
C THR A 206 15.02 -36.31 21.51
N GLU A 207 14.09 -36.00 20.62
CA GLU A 207 13.31 -37.03 19.93
C GLU A 207 14.02 -37.39 18.63
N ASP A 208 14.56 -38.61 18.57
CA ASP A 208 15.30 -39.17 17.42
C ASP A 208 14.45 -39.33 16.14
N ASN A 209 13.15 -38.95 16.16
CA ASN A 209 12.18 -39.24 15.10
C ASN A 209 11.53 -38.02 14.45
N LEU A 210 12.04 -36.81 14.71
CA LEU A 210 11.52 -35.61 14.03
C LEU A 210 12.15 -35.45 12.64
N LYS A 211 11.31 -35.19 11.64
CA LYS A 211 11.71 -34.94 10.24
C LYS A 211 11.08 -33.68 9.71
N VAL A 212 11.76 -33.07 8.78
CA VAL A 212 11.24 -31.98 7.94
C VAL A 212 11.03 -32.54 6.53
N ILE A 213 9.80 -32.52 6.06
CA ILE A 213 9.44 -32.88 4.68
C ILE A 213 9.17 -31.60 3.92
N SER A 214 9.97 -31.32 2.90
CA SER A 214 9.88 -30.09 2.09
C SER A 214 9.43 -30.43 0.69
N ARG A 215 8.55 -29.61 0.10
CA ARG A 215 8.04 -29.76 -1.26
C ARG A 215 8.13 -28.46 -2.03
N LEU A 216 8.50 -28.53 -3.29
CA LEU A 216 8.40 -27.45 -4.25
C LEU A 216 7.39 -27.82 -5.33
N GLN A 217 6.40 -26.97 -5.54
CA GLN A 217 5.36 -27.14 -6.55
C GLN A 217 5.52 -26.09 -7.67
N ALA A 218 5.29 -26.54 -8.90
CA ALA A 218 5.19 -25.66 -10.07
C ALA A 218 3.92 -24.78 -9.98
N PRO A 219 3.81 -23.75 -10.83
CA PRO A 219 2.62 -22.89 -10.89
C PRO A 219 1.30 -23.61 -11.14
N ASP A 220 1.34 -24.77 -11.81
CA ASP A 220 0.18 -25.63 -12.07
C ASP A 220 -0.18 -26.58 -10.89
N GLY A 221 0.56 -26.47 -9.76
CA GLY A 221 0.38 -27.30 -8.58
C GLY A 221 1.13 -28.65 -8.61
N THR A 222 1.80 -29.01 -9.71
CA THR A 222 2.59 -30.24 -9.80
C THR A 222 3.79 -30.21 -8.85
N VAL A 223 3.98 -31.25 -8.04
CA VAL A 223 5.17 -31.38 -7.18
C VAL A 223 6.40 -31.65 -8.06
N ILE A 224 7.32 -30.70 -8.06
CA ILE A 224 8.59 -30.81 -8.81
C ILE A 224 9.61 -31.64 -8.03
N LEU A 225 9.70 -31.38 -6.72
CA LEU A 225 10.67 -31.99 -5.83
C LEU A 225 10.09 -32.18 -4.44
N GLU A 226 10.40 -33.31 -3.82
CA GLU A 226 10.20 -33.58 -2.41
C GLU A 226 11.53 -33.96 -1.77
N ASN A 227 11.81 -33.44 -0.58
CA ASN A 227 12.99 -33.73 0.20
C ASN A 227 12.62 -34.04 1.65
N GLU A 228 13.24 -35.08 2.22
CA GLU A 228 13.10 -35.43 3.62
C GLU A 228 14.45 -35.30 4.32
N ALA A 229 14.46 -34.58 5.46
CA ALA A 229 15.64 -34.39 6.29
C ALA A 229 15.32 -34.63 7.76
N VAL A 230 16.31 -35.09 8.54
CA VAL A 230 16.18 -35.15 10.00
C VAL A 230 16.07 -33.74 10.53
N ALA A 231 15.07 -33.48 11.37
CA ALA A 231 14.88 -32.18 11.98
C ALA A 231 16.05 -31.84 12.92
N LYS A 232 16.66 -30.70 12.65
CA LYS A 232 17.66 -30.04 13.50
C LYS A 232 17.20 -28.61 13.72
N SER A 233 17.82 -27.89 14.66
CA SER A 233 17.50 -26.48 14.91
C SER A 233 17.55 -25.60 13.65
N SER A 234 18.33 -26.03 12.65
CA SER A 234 18.37 -25.44 11.31
C SER A 234 18.50 -26.53 10.25
N VAL A 235 17.61 -26.52 9.26
CA VAL A 235 17.65 -27.41 8.10
C VAL A 235 17.72 -26.54 6.85
N CYS A 236 18.73 -26.73 6.01
CA CYS A 236 18.89 -26.03 4.74
C CYS A 236 18.58 -27.02 3.61
N VAL A 237 17.66 -26.66 2.72
CA VAL A 237 17.22 -27.49 1.60
C VAL A 237 17.34 -26.71 0.30
N GLU A 238 18.13 -27.21 -0.64
CA GLU A 238 18.21 -26.66 -1.99
C GLU A 238 17.33 -27.50 -2.92
N MET A 239 16.47 -26.84 -3.69
CA MET A 239 15.52 -27.45 -4.61
C MET A 239 15.76 -26.94 -6.04
N PRO A 240 16.55 -27.67 -6.87
CA PRO A 240 16.81 -27.30 -8.25
C PRO A 240 15.53 -27.34 -9.10
N VAL A 241 15.39 -26.36 -10.00
CA VAL A 241 14.27 -26.26 -10.92
C VAL A 241 14.78 -26.33 -12.34
N LYS A 242 14.47 -27.44 -13.03
CA LYS A 242 14.79 -27.59 -14.45
C LYS A 242 13.85 -26.73 -15.29
N ASP A 243 14.38 -26.10 -16.35
CA ASP A 243 13.61 -25.24 -17.25
C ASP A 243 12.78 -24.19 -16.50
N ALA A 244 13.44 -23.50 -15.56
CA ALA A 244 12.81 -22.56 -14.63
C ALA A 244 12.12 -21.41 -15.36
N LYS A 245 10.85 -21.16 -15.02
CA LYS A 245 10.14 -19.93 -15.40
C LYS A 245 10.46 -18.85 -14.38
N LEU A 246 11.01 -17.74 -14.85
CA LEU A 246 11.45 -16.67 -13.97
C LEU A 246 10.28 -15.73 -13.62
N TRP A 247 10.37 -15.14 -12.47
CA TRP A 247 9.44 -14.10 -12.03
C TRP A 247 9.90 -12.73 -12.55
N SER A 248 8.98 -11.97 -13.12
CA SER A 248 9.14 -10.55 -13.45
C SER A 248 7.80 -9.82 -13.28
N PRO A 249 7.76 -8.48 -13.28
CA PRO A 249 6.50 -7.73 -13.29
C PRO A 249 5.60 -8.03 -14.49
N GLU A 250 6.14 -8.43 -15.63
CA GLU A 250 5.41 -8.80 -16.85
C GLU A 250 4.93 -10.26 -16.79
N GLU A 251 5.73 -11.15 -16.19
CA GLU A 251 5.46 -12.57 -16.05
C GLU A 251 5.65 -13.01 -14.60
N PRO A 252 4.69 -12.74 -13.70
CA PRO A 252 4.83 -12.98 -12.26
C PRO A 252 4.64 -14.46 -11.89
N THR A 253 5.51 -15.31 -12.43
CA THR A 253 5.48 -16.76 -12.20
C THR A 253 5.87 -17.10 -10.78
N LEU A 254 4.97 -17.75 -10.04
CA LEU A 254 5.18 -18.16 -8.66
C LEU A 254 5.17 -19.69 -8.52
N TYR A 255 6.21 -20.22 -7.92
CA TYR A 255 6.27 -21.58 -7.38
C TYR A 255 5.76 -21.55 -5.93
N LYS A 256 5.41 -22.70 -5.39
CA LYS A 256 5.01 -22.83 -3.99
C LYS A 256 5.97 -23.74 -3.26
N PHE A 257 6.69 -23.19 -2.29
CA PHE A 257 7.42 -23.95 -1.30
C PHE A 257 6.51 -24.28 -0.13
N SER A 258 6.63 -25.51 0.40
CA SER A 258 6.00 -25.90 1.66
C SER A 258 6.90 -26.84 2.42
N CYS A 259 6.85 -26.78 3.76
CA CYS A 259 7.48 -27.79 4.60
C CYS A 259 6.57 -28.18 5.77
N GLU A 260 6.72 -29.44 6.21
CA GLU A 260 6.02 -30.03 7.32
C GLU A 260 7.04 -30.56 8.33
N LEU A 261 6.85 -30.22 9.60
CA LEU A 261 7.54 -30.88 10.70
C LEU A 261 6.72 -32.08 11.13
N VAL A 262 7.29 -33.29 11.06
CA VAL A 262 6.55 -34.54 11.32
C VAL A 262 7.24 -35.38 12.39
N ARG A 263 6.40 -36.06 13.20
CA ARG A 263 6.79 -37.08 14.19
C ARG A 263 6.13 -38.38 13.80
N GLY A 264 6.90 -39.32 13.22
CA GLY A 264 6.32 -40.53 12.63
C GLY A 264 5.33 -40.18 11.51
N ASN A 265 4.03 -40.45 11.74
CA ASN A 265 2.95 -40.10 10.80
C ASN A 265 2.15 -38.85 11.23
N GLU A 266 2.52 -38.21 12.32
CA GLU A 266 1.86 -37.01 12.85
C GLU A 266 2.53 -35.74 12.30
N ILE A 267 1.75 -34.82 11.73
CA ILE A 267 2.24 -33.49 11.32
C ILE A 267 2.09 -32.58 12.52
N LEU A 268 3.22 -32.05 13.00
CA LEU A 268 3.27 -31.16 14.14
C LEU A 268 3.12 -29.69 13.71
N ASP A 269 3.72 -29.28 12.58
CA ASP A 269 3.65 -27.90 12.11
C ASP A 269 3.84 -27.80 10.60
N ARG A 270 3.43 -26.67 10.01
CA ARG A 270 3.53 -26.38 8.59
C ARG A 270 3.98 -24.96 8.33
N PHE A 271 4.78 -24.80 7.30
CA PHE A 271 5.13 -23.50 6.73
C PHE A 271 4.97 -23.57 5.21
N SER A 272 4.54 -22.47 4.60
CA SER A 272 4.52 -22.33 3.14
C SER A 272 4.81 -20.91 2.72
N SER A 273 5.44 -20.76 1.55
CA SER A 273 5.77 -19.47 0.95
C SER A 273 5.67 -19.56 -0.57
N SER A 274 5.23 -18.49 -1.20
CA SER A 274 5.39 -18.29 -2.64
C SER A 274 6.85 -18.02 -2.96
N VAL A 275 7.33 -18.54 -4.09
CA VAL A 275 8.72 -18.38 -4.54
C VAL A 275 8.73 -17.91 -5.99
N GLY A 276 9.23 -16.72 -6.24
CA GLY A 276 9.54 -16.24 -7.59
C GLY A 276 11.04 -16.42 -7.86
N LEU A 277 11.37 -17.26 -8.83
CA LEU A 277 12.77 -17.43 -9.23
C LEU A 277 13.21 -16.20 -10.02
N ARG A 278 14.14 -15.45 -9.49
CA ARG A 278 14.67 -14.23 -10.10
C ARG A 278 16.05 -13.86 -9.57
N SER A 279 16.79 -13.05 -10.34
CA SER A 279 17.99 -12.35 -9.88
C SER A 279 17.84 -10.84 -10.02
N ILE A 280 18.41 -10.10 -9.10
CA ILE A 280 18.54 -8.63 -9.18
C ILE A 280 19.98 -8.27 -8.93
N THR A 281 20.56 -7.52 -9.87
CA THR A 281 21.90 -6.99 -9.75
C THR A 281 21.93 -5.50 -10.03
N TRP A 282 22.91 -4.84 -9.49
CA TRP A 282 23.10 -3.39 -9.57
C TRP A 282 24.47 -3.08 -10.17
N ASP A 283 24.47 -2.29 -11.20
CA ASP A 283 25.68 -1.78 -11.81
C ASP A 283 25.75 -0.26 -11.63
N LYS A 284 26.93 0.21 -11.20
CA LYS A 284 27.15 1.62 -10.87
C LYS A 284 27.01 2.58 -12.07
N ASP A 285 27.22 2.10 -13.29
CA ASP A 285 27.23 2.92 -14.51
C ASP A 285 25.98 2.73 -15.37
N THR A 286 25.22 1.64 -15.15
CA THR A 286 24.09 1.27 -16.00
C THR A 286 22.79 0.96 -15.25
N GLY A 287 22.81 1.03 -13.92
CA GLY A 287 21.60 0.92 -13.07
C GLY A 287 21.26 -0.50 -12.65
N MET A 288 19.98 -0.89 -12.75
CA MET A 288 19.45 -2.17 -12.25
C MET A 288 19.23 -3.18 -13.39
N TYR A 289 19.48 -4.46 -13.07
CA TYR A 289 19.19 -5.62 -13.92
C TYR A 289 18.27 -6.59 -13.20
N LEU A 290 17.25 -7.06 -13.88
CA LEU A 290 16.36 -8.14 -13.47
C LEU A 290 16.56 -9.32 -14.41
N ASN A 291 16.88 -10.49 -13.85
CA ASN A 291 17.12 -11.71 -14.64
C ASN A 291 18.19 -11.56 -15.74
N GLY A 292 19.18 -10.70 -15.48
CA GLY A 292 20.26 -10.42 -16.44
C GLY A 292 19.96 -9.32 -17.47
N GLU A 293 18.72 -8.85 -17.56
CA GLU A 293 18.32 -7.79 -18.49
C GLU A 293 18.22 -6.43 -17.78
N LYS A 294 18.66 -5.35 -18.45
CA LYS A 294 18.53 -3.98 -17.92
C LYS A 294 17.05 -3.66 -17.70
N TYR A 295 16.70 -3.31 -16.47
CA TYR A 295 15.32 -3.12 -16.05
C TYR A 295 15.10 -1.75 -15.38
N PRO A 296 14.56 -0.76 -16.12
CA PRO A 296 14.32 0.57 -15.57
C PRO A 296 13.14 0.56 -14.60
N ILE A 297 13.32 1.17 -13.45
CA ILE A 297 12.26 1.39 -12.46
C ILE A 297 11.34 2.51 -12.94
N LYS A 298 10.08 2.17 -13.14
CA LYS A 298 8.95 3.05 -13.43
C LYS A 298 8.05 3.06 -12.21
N GLY A 299 8.55 3.69 -11.17
CA GLY A 299 8.02 3.59 -9.81
C GLY A 299 6.98 4.63 -9.47
N ILE A 300 6.25 4.34 -8.41
CA ILE A 300 5.28 5.25 -7.80
C ILE A 300 5.34 5.13 -6.26
N CYS A 301 5.28 6.27 -5.56
CA CYS A 301 5.11 6.33 -4.12
C CYS A 301 3.62 6.32 -3.77
N CYS A 302 3.23 5.68 -2.66
CA CYS A 302 1.85 5.71 -2.19
C CYS A 302 1.77 5.70 -0.67
N HIS A 303 0.87 6.50 -0.12
CA HIS A 303 0.38 6.31 1.24
C HIS A 303 -0.60 5.14 1.31
N GLN A 304 -0.87 4.66 2.53
CA GLN A 304 -1.67 3.45 2.73
C GLN A 304 -3.18 3.67 2.77
N ASP A 305 -3.65 4.92 2.87
CA ASP A 305 -5.06 5.25 3.03
C ASP A 305 -5.87 5.18 1.73
N HIS A 306 -7.18 5.05 1.87
CA HIS A 306 -8.13 5.03 0.76
C HIS A 306 -9.41 5.77 1.13
N GLY A 307 -10.09 6.31 0.12
CA GLY A 307 -11.31 7.09 0.29
C GLY A 307 -12.38 6.35 1.07
N GLY A 308 -12.97 7.00 2.08
CA GLY A 308 -14.03 6.45 2.91
C GLY A 308 -13.55 5.55 4.06
N VAL A 309 -12.52 4.74 3.87
CA VAL A 309 -12.04 3.76 4.87
C VAL A 309 -10.77 4.18 5.61
N GLY A 310 -10.14 5.29 5.21
CA GLY A 310 -8.89 5.74 5.82
C GLY A 310 -7.79 4.68 5.70
N ALA A 311 -7.11 4.39 6.81
CA ALA A 311 -6.04 3.40 6.85
C ALA A 311 -6.55 1.93 6.92
N ALA A 312 -7.85 1.71 7.11
CA ALA A 312 -8.46 0.37 7.22
C ALA A 312 -8.63 -0.30 5.84
N VAL A 313 -7.53 -0.45 5.11
CA VAL A 313 -7.49 -0.98 3.73
C VAL A 313 -7.41 -2.50 3.76
N THR A 314 -8.41 -3.17 3.16
CA THR A 314 -8.47 -4.63 3.06
C THR A 314 -7.61 -5.17 1.90
N PRO A 315 -7.33 -6.48 1.84
CA PRO A 315 -6.59 -7.08 0.72
C PRO A 315 -7.23 -6.79 -0.66
N GLU A 316 -8.55 -6.76 -0.76
CA GLU A 316 -9.25 -6.45 -2.01
C GLU A 316 -8.99 -5.00 -2.45
N LEU A 317 -9.00 -4.05 -1.52
CA LEU A 317 -8.64 -2.66 -1.83
C LEU A 317 -7.16 -2.53 -2.19
N MET A 318 -6.27 -3.30 -1.55
CA MET A 318 -4.85 -3.35 -1.93
C MET A 318 -4.70 -3.82 -3.37
N GLU A 319 -5.38 -4.90 -3.74
CA GLU A 319 -5.37 -5.44 -5.10
C GLU A 319 -5.96 -4.46 -6.11
N TYR A 320 -7.10 -3.85 -5.80
CA TYR A 320 -7.69 -2.79 -6.62
C TYR A 320 -6.68 -1.67 -6.89
N ARG A 321 -6.03 -1.15 -5.85
CA ARG A 321 -5.03 -0.07 -5.98
C ARG A 321 -3.83 -0.48 -6.84
N ILE A 322 -3.24 -1.65 -6.60
CA ILE A 322 -2.10 -2.14 -7.40
C ILE A 322 -2.50 -2.36 -8.86
N SER A 323 -3.69 -2.92 -9.12
CA SER A 323 -4.20 -3.11 -10.48
C SER A 323 -4.36 -1.78 -11.21
N ARG A 324 -4.94 -0.76 -10.53
CA ARG A 324 -5.04 0.60 -11.10
C ARG A 324 -3.68 1.20 -11.48
N LEU A 325 -2.65 1.03 -10.63
CA LEU A 325 -1.31 1.53 -10.92
C LEU A 325 -0.70 0.85 -12.17
N LYS A 326 -0.89 -0.46 -12.31
CA LYS A 326 -0.36 -1.23 -13.46
C LYS A 326 -0.94 -0.78 -14.81
N GLU A 327 -2.18 -0.30 -14.85
CA GLU A 327 -2.81 0.22 -16.08
C GLU A 327 -2.00 1.36 -16.71
N PHE A 328 -1.27 2.12 -15.90
CA PHE A 328 -0.46 3.25 -16.33
C PHE A 328 1.02 2.92 -16.58
N GLY A 329 1.37 1.62 -16.63
CA GLY A 329 2.73 1.16 -16.93
C GLY A 329 3.70 1.24 -15.75
N ILE A 330 3.19 1.41 -14.54
CA ILE A 330 3.96 1.40 -13.30
C ILE A 330 4.40 -0.04 -13.00
N ASN A 331 5.69 -0.25 -12.72
CA ASN A 331 6.28 -1.54 -12.44
C ASN A 331 6.86 -1.67 -11.02
N ALA A 332 6.90 -0.57 -10.26
CA ALA A 332 7.44 -0.56 -8.91
C ALA A 332 6.63 0.32 -7.95
N TYR A 333 6.44 -0.15 -6.73
CA TYR A 333 5.70 0.47 -5.64
C TYR A 333 6.66 0.83 -4.50
N ARG A 334 6.60 2.05 -4.01
CA ARG A 334 7.25 2.46 -2.78
C ARG A 334 6.19 2.82 -1.74
N CYS A 335 6.20 2.13 -0.61
CA CYS A 335 5.33 2.49 0.50
C CYS A 335 5.91 3.70 1.23
N ALA A 336 5.25 4.81 1.16
CA ALA A 336 5.70 6.06 1.78
C ALA A 336 4.97 6.25 3.13
N HIS A 337 5.67 6.26 4.25
CA HIS A 337 7.07 5.96 4.47
C HIS A 337 7.15 4.98 5.65
N HIS A 338 6.78 3.72 5.45
CA HIS A 338 6.60 2.74 6.53
C HIS A 338 6.48 1.29 6.02
N ALA A 339 6.52 0.33 6.94
CA ALA A 339 6.30 -1.07 6.65
C ALA A 339 4.86 -1.36 6.18
N ILE A 340 4.73 -2.17 5.14
CA ILE A 340 3.43 -2.65 4.62
C ILE A 340 3.06 -4.03 5.16
N PRO A 341 1.78 -4.41 5.15
CA PRO A 341 1.35 -5.74 5.58
C PRO A 341 1.75 -6.82 4.58
N ALA A 342 1.86 -8.08 5.06
CA ALA A 342 2.15 -9.24 4.22
C ALA A 342 1.18 -9.36 3.03
N ALA A 343 -0.10 -9.09 3.22
CA ALA A 343 -1.11 -9.15 2.17
C ALA A 343 -0.79 -8.24 0.96
N LEU A 344 -0.21 -7.06 1.17
CA LEU A 344 0.18 -6.19 0.06
C LEU A 344 1.40 -6.73 -0.69
N PHE A 345 2.36 -7.35 -0.01
CA PHE A 345 3.46 -8.05 -0.68
C PHE A 345 2.94 -9.23 -1.52
N GLU A 346 1.99 -10.03 -1.00
CA GLU A 346 1.36 -11.14 -1.73
C GLU A 346 0.64 -10.65 -3.00
N VAL A 347 -0.07 -9.52 -2.92
CA VAL A 347 -0.68 -8.87 -4.08
C VAL A 347 0.37 -8.46 -5.10
N CYS A 348 1.47 -7.84 -4.67
CA CYS A 348 2.56 -7.42 -5.54
C CYS A 348 3.29 -8.61 -6.16
N ASP A 349 3.49 -9.69 -5.43
CA ASP A 349 4.08 -10.94 -5.95
C ASP A 349 3.25 -11.53 -7.09
N ARG A 350 1.92 -11.58 -6.90
CA ARG A 350 0.97 -12.20 -7.83
C ARG A 350 0.67 -11.34 -9.05
N LEU A 351 0.53 -10.03 -8.85
CA LEU A 351 0.25 -9.10 -9.95
C LEU A 351 1.52 -8.64 -10.69
N GLY A 352 2.71 -8.93 -10.17
CA GLY A 352 3.97 -8.47 -10.75
C GLY A 352 4.19 -6.98 -10.54
N MET A 353 4.51 -6.59 -9.30
CA MET A 353 4.89 -5.23 -8.94
C MET A 353 6.13 -5.29 -8.05
N LEU A 354 7.23 -4.67 -8.46
CA LEU A 354 8.42 -4.56 -7.61
C LEU A 354 8.10 -3.69 -6.39
N VAL A 355 8.69 -4.01 -5.24
CA VAL A 355 8.44 -3.27 -3.99
C VAL A 355 9.75 -2.79 -3.38
N MET A 356 9.86 -1.48 -3.17
CA MET A 356 10.84 -0.86 -2.28
C MET A 356 10.24 -0.88 -0.87
N ALA A 357 10.72 -1.81 -0.03
CA ALA A 357 10.20 -1.99 1.33
C ALA A 357 10.86 -0.98 2.27
N GLU A 358 10.09 -0.02 2.80
CA GLU A 358 10.61 1.10 3.55
C GLU A 358 10.34 0.99 5.05
N ASN A 359 11.35 1.33 5.85
CA ASN A 359 11.27 1.41 7.30
C ASN A 359 10.93 2.84 7.74
N ARG A 360 10.11 2.98 8.80
CA ARG A 360 9.66 4.30 9.26
C ARG A 360 10.75 5.10 9.98
N HIS A 361 11.50 4.49 10.88
CA HIS A 361 12.36 5.21 11.81
C HIS A 361 13.85 5.09 11.44
N PHE A 362 14.54 6.22 11.31
CA PHE A 362 15.99 6.28 11.16
C PHE A 362 16.66 6.16 12.54
N SER A 363 16.58 4.99 13.14
CA SER A 363 16.99 4.72 14.52
C SER A 363 17.67 3.38 14.68
N VAL A 364 18.66 3.34 15.58
CA VAL A 364 19.38 2.12 16.00
C VAL A 364 19.13 1.80 17.48
N SER A 365 18.10 2.40 18.07
CA SER A 365 17.57 2.00 19.37
C SER A 365 17.07 0.56 19.32
N GLU A 366 16.88 -0.07 20.47
CA GLU A 366 16.36 -1.45 20.53
C GLU A 366 15.00 -1.57 19.82
N ASP A 367 14.07 -0.63 20.08
CA ASP A 367 12.76 -0.62 19.42
C ASP A 367 12.88 -0.34 17.92
N GLY A 368 13.74 0.61 17.50
CA GLY A 368 13.96 0.89 16.07
C GLY A 368 14.54 -0.31 15.32
N LEU A 369 15.49 -1.04 15.91
CA LEU A 369 16.05 -2.25 15.31
C LEU A 369 15.07 -3.41 15.29
N LYS A 370 14.20 -3.56 16.31
CA LYS A 370 13.11 -4.55 16.29
C LYS A 370 12.10 -4.29 15.17
N GLN A 371 11.77 -3.04 14.88
CA GLN A 371 10.89 -2.67 13.78
C GLN A 371 11.52 -2.98 12.43
N LEU A 372 12.79 -2.63 12.25
CA LEU A 372 13.56 -2.94 11.04
C LEU A 372 13.65 -4.47 10.84
N GLU A 373 13.88 -5.24 11.90
CA GLU A 373 13.86 -6.70 11.87
C GLU A 373 12.49 -7.23 11.44
N SER A 374 11.42 -6.72 12.05
CA SER A 374 10.03 -7.10 11.69
C SER A 374 9.75 -6.85 10.20
N LEU A 375 10.12 -5.68 9.67
CA LEU A 375 10.00 -5.38 8.24
C LEU A 375 10.73 -6.43 7.39
N VAL A 376 12.01 -6.71 7.70
CA VAL A 376 12.82 -7.63 6.88
C VAL A 376 12.28 -9.06 6.94
N ARG A 377 11.88 -9.55 8.12
CA ARG A 377 11.31 -10.89 8.28
C ARG A 377 10.01 -11.08 7.50
N VAL A 378 9.14 -10.07 7.50
CA VAL A 378 7.90 -10.09 6.71
C VAL A 378 8.22 -10.05 5.21
N ALA A 379 9.14 -9.17 4.79
CA ALA A 379 9.40 -8.88 3.38
C ALA A 379 10.28 -9.90 2.65
N ARG A 380 11.22 -10.57 3.34
CA ARG A 380 12.30 -11.36 2.70
C ARG A 380 11.84 -12.56 1.88
N ASN A 381 10.67 -13.11 2.19
CA ASN A 381 10.09 -14.25 1.44
C ASN A 381 9.32 -13.82 0.19
N HIS A 382 9.22 -12.52 -0.10
CA HIS A 382 8.44 -11.99 -1.22
C HIS A 382 9.34 -11.67 -2.42
N PRO A 383 9.13 -12.28 -3.60
CA PRO A 383 9.93 -12.00 -4.80
C PRO A 383 9.74 -10.57 -5.32
N SER A 384 8.62 -9.93 -5.06
CA SER A 384 8.38 -8.53 -5.40
C SER A 384 9.35 -7.55 -4.72
N VAL A 385 9.82 -7.86 -3.51
CA VAL A 385 10.75 -6.98 -2.77
C VAL A 385 12.12 -6.99 -3.42
N PHE A 386 12.53 -5.85 -3.99
CA PHE A 386 13.80 -5.74 -4.70
C PHE A 386 14.88 -4.96 -3.95
N ILE A 387 14.48 -4.11 -2.99
CA ILE A 387 15.38 -3.26 -2.21
C ILE A 387 14.74 -2.89 -0.87
N TYR A 388 15.56 -2.76 0.18
CA TYR A 388 15.15 -2.23 1.48
C TYR A 388 15.53 -0.76 1.59
N SER A 389 14.56 0.11 1.93
CA SER A 389 14.81 1.50 2.28
C SER A 389 14.86 1.67 3.80
N MET A 390 15.95 2.21 4.28
CA MET A 390 16.19 2.34 5.72
C MET A 390 15.45 3.53 6.34
N PHE A 391 15.17 4.59 5.56
CA PHE A 391 14.52 5.80 6.04
C PHE A 391 14.05 6.71 4.90
N ASN A 392 13.23 7.72 5.24
CA ASN A 392 12.87 8.84 4.38
C ASN A 392 13.25 10.19 5.02
N GLU A 393 14.00 11.03 4.29
CA GLU A 393 14.21 12.48 4.54
C GLU A 393 14.58 12.87 5.98
N GLU A 394 15.49 12.17 6.57
CA GLU A 394 15.82 12.36 7.98
C GLU A 394 16.83 13.49 8.22
N PRO A 395 16.69 14.29 9.29
CA PRO A 395 17.54 15.46 9.54
C PRO A 395 19.05 15.15 9.66
N LEU A 396 19.40 13.91 10.01
CA LEU A 396 20.79 13.47 10.19
C LEU A 396 21.38 12.83 8.93
N GLN A 397 20.61 12.62 7.87
CA GLN A 397 21.01 11.88 6.66
C GLN A 397 22.30 12.41 6.02
N GLY A 398 22.44 13.73 5.89
CA GLY A 398 23.63 14.40 5.31
C GLY A 398 24.81 14.55 6.28
N LYS A 399 24.80 13.94 7.46
CA LYS A 399 25.83 14.08 8.49
C LYS A 399 26.60 12.78 8.69
N HIS A 400 27.79 12.87 9.31
CA HIS A 400 28.55 11.69 9.73
C HIS A 400 27.75 10.77 10.66
N THR A 401 26.90 11.33 11.52
CA THR A 401 25.97 10.55 12.34
C THR A 401 25.02 9.72 11.47
N GLY A 402 24.52 10.29 10.37
CA GLY A 402 23.69 9.57 9.41
C GLY A 402 24.41 8.39 8.77
N PHE A 403 25.69 8.53 8.43
CA PHE A 403 26.52 7.41 7.97
C PHE A 403 26.57 6.28 9.02
N LEU A 404 26.82 6.62 10.30
CA LEU A 404 26.92 5.64 11.37
C LEU A 404 25.57 4.91 11.59
N LEU A 405 24.45 5.64 11.57
CA LEU A 405 23.10 5.08 11.69
C LEU A 405 22.80 4.14 10.51
N ALA A 406 22.93 4.62 9.29
CA ALA A 406 22.65 3.85 8.08
C ALA A 406 23.52 2.58 7.98
N ARG A 407 24.83 2.68 8.32
CA ARG A 407 25.73 1.53 8.37
C ARG A 407 25.22 0.48 9.36
N LYS A 408 24.82 0.88 10.56
CA LYS A 408 24.36 -0.03 11.61
C LYS A 408 23.01 -0.67 11.25
N MET A 409 22.10 0.09 10.62
CA MET A 409 20.83 -0.44 10.10
C MET A 409 21.07 -1.45 8.98
N ARG A 410 21.95 -1.14 8.01
CA ARG A 410 22.34 -2.07 6.94
C ARG A 410 22.95 -3.36 7.48
N GLU A 411 23.89 -3.25 8.46
CA GLU A 411 24.47 -4.42 9.13
C GLU A 411 23.39 -5.25 9.86
N HIS A 412 22.35 -4.60 10.38
CA HIS A 412 21.25 -5.29 11.03
C HIS A 412 20.36 -6.02 10.02
N ILE A 413 19.98 -5.38 8.90
CA ILE A 413 19.24 -5.99 7.79
C ILE A 413 19.94 -7.27 7.31
N ARG A 414 21.25 -7.20 7.09
CA ARG A 414 22.05 -8.33 6.56
C ARG A 414 22.14 -9.56 7.48
N LYS A 415 21.75 -9.44 8.74
CA LYS A 415 21.61 -10.60 9.64
C LYS A 415 20.42 -11.49 9.25
N PHE A 416 19.42 -10.92 8.60
CA PHE A 416 18.14 -11.58 8.28
C PHE A 416 17.97 -11.79 6.78
N ASP A 417 18.54 -10.90 5.97
CA ASP A 417 18.55 -10.98 4.52
C ASP A 417 19.78 -10.26 3.95
N ASP A 418 20.68 -11.00 3.36
CA ASP A 418 21.89 -10.50 2.66
C ASP A 418 21.76 -10.53 1.14
N THR A 419 20.58 -10.93 0.61
CA THR A 419 20.33 -11.11 -0.83
C THR A 419 19.85 -9.84 -1.53
N ARG A 420 19.36 -8.85 -0.78
CA ARG A 420 18.83 -7.61 -1.32
C ARG A 420 19.70 -6.41 -0.98
N ALA A 421 19.74 -5.46 -1.91
CA ALA A 421 20.41 -4.17 -1.70
C ALA A 421 19.65 -3.32 -0.65
N THR A 422 20.37 -2.38 -0.05
CA THR A 422 19.83 -1.38 0.87
C THR A 422 19.97 0.03 0.30
N THR A 423 18.99 0.87 0.59
CA THR A 423 18.96 2.30 0.25
C THR A 423 18.38 3.13 1.40
N GLY A 424 18.23 4.42 1.20
CA GLY A 424 17.45 5.36 1.98
C GLY A 424 17.09 6.54 1.08
N ALA A 425 15.96 7.17 1.32
CA ALA A 425 15.44 8.24 0.48
C ALA A 425 15.91 9.60 1.02
N MET A 426 16.93 10.18 0.39
CA MET A 426 17.59 11.41 0.84
C MET A 426 17.09 12.64 0.05
N ASN A 427 16.60 13.66 0.76
CA ASN A 427 16.24 14.95 0.18
C ASN A 427 17.32 16.03 0.34
N GLY A 428 18.58 15.64 0.44
CA GLY A 428 19.71 16.55 0.55
C GLY A 428 20.91 15.94 1.25
N GLY A 429 22.05 16.66 1.20
CA GLY A 429 23.31 16.23 1.85
C GLY A 429 23.98 15.04 1.17
N VAL A 430 23.56 14.65 -0.01
CA VAL A 430 24.09 13.50 -0.77
C VAL A 430 25.53 13.73 -1.20
N VAL A 431 25.89 14.98 -1.52
CA VAL A 431 27.24 15.38 -1.94
C VAL A 431 28.21 15.64 -0.78
N GLU A 432 27.70 15.69 0.43
CA GLU A 432 28.52 15.91 1.62
C GLU A 432 29.51 14.77 1.87
N THR A 433 30.60 15.06 2.55
CA THR A 433 31.59 14.03 2.89
C THR A 433 31.08 13.13 4.01
N LEU A 434 31.08 11.81 3.79
CA LEU A 434 30.74 10.77 4.76
C LEU A 434 29.35 10.99 5.38
N ASN A 435 28.33 10.66 4.60
CA ASN A 435 26.91 10.76 4.96
C ASN A 435 26.19 9.40 4.81
N ALA A 436 24.88 9.35 5.00
CA ALA A 436 24.11 8.10 4.93
C ALA A 436 24.26 7.35 3.60
N ALA A 437 24.40 8.07 2.46
CA ALA A 437 24.59 7.46 1.15
C ALA A 437 25.88 6.62 1.05
N ASP A 438 26.93 6.96 1.81
CA ASP A 438 28.16 6.18 1.85
C ASP A 438 27.97 4.78 2.48
N ALA A 439 26.94 4.62 3.30
CA ALA A 439 26.59 3.34 3.93
C ALA A 439 25.61 2.49 3.13
N MET A 440 24.91 3.04 2.12
CA MET A 440 23.94 2.34 1.28
C MET A 440 24.64 1.48 0.21
N ASP A 441 23.90 0.50 -0.33
CA ASP A 441 24.34 -0.27 -1.52
C ASP A 441 23.95 0.48 -2.81
N VAL A 442 22.75 1.04 -2.85
CA VAL A 442 22.21 1.90 -3.91
C VAL A 442 21.82 3.22 -3.29
N VAL A 443 22.11 4.32 -3.96
CA VAL A 443 21.81 5.63 -3.43
C VAL A 443 20.43 6.09 -3.85
N GLY A 444 19.58 6.34 -2.87
CA GLY A 444 18.25 6.90 -3.07
C GLY A 444 18.27 8.43 -2.94
N VAL A 445 17.68 9.12 -3.92
CA VAL A 445 17.59 10.57 -3.96
C VAL A 445 16.16 11.01 -4.20
N ASN A 446 15.62 11.82 -3.27
CA ASN A 446 14.35 12.50 -3.45
C ASN A 446 14.59 13.84 -4.15
N TYR A 447 13.83 14.11 -5.21
CA TYR A 447 13.77 15.38 -5.95
C TYR A 447 15.04 15.74 -6.74
N TYR A 448 16.04 16.27 -6.23
CA TYR A 448 17.31 16.82 -6.75
C TYR A 448 17.87 16.18 -8.06
N ASN A 449 17.04 16.10 -9.10
CA ASN A 449 17.37 15.48 -10.38
C ASN A 449 18.55 16.14 -11.09
N ASN A 450 18.74 17.45 -10.87
CA ASN A 450 19.86 18.23 -11.41
C ASN A 450 21.22 17.85 -10.79
N GLU A 451 21.22 17.16 -9.64
CA GLU A 451 22.44 16.75 -8.94
C GLU A 451 22.89 15.32 -9.30
N TYR A 452 22.07 14.54 -10.03
CA TYR A 452 22.35 13.15 -10.33
C TYR A 452 23.73 12.94 -10.98
N ALA A 453 24.07 13.72 -12.00
CA ALA A 453 25.38 13.63 -12.68
C ALA A 453 26.54 14.04 -11.76
N ALA A 454 26.39 15.12 -10.99
CA ALA A 454 27.41 15.56 -10.04
C ALA A 454 27.61 14.52 -8.93
N TYR A 455 26.53 13.93 -8.47
CA TYR A 455 26.53 12.88 -7.47
C TYR A 455 27.26 11.62 -7.96
N HIS A 456 26.92 11.14 -9.15
CA HIS A 456 27.59 9.99 -9.75
C HIS A 456 29.10 10.23 -9.93
N ALA A 457 29.51 11.45 -10.30
CA ALA A 457 30.92 11.80 -10.43
C ALA A 457 31.66 11.75 -9.08
N LEU A 458 31.00 12.10 -7.97
CA LEU A 458 31.60 12.11 -6.63
C LEU A 458 31.56 10.73 -5.94
N LYS A 459 30.53 9.93 -6.20
CA LYS A 459 30.25 8.65 -5.52
C LYS A 459 30.15 7.49 -6.55
N SER A 460 30.98 7.51 -7.57
CA SER A 460 30.93 6.64 -8.78
C SER A 460 31.07 5.13 -8.54
N THR A 461 30.96 4.67 -7.28
CA THR A 461 31.01 3.24 -6.92
C THR A 461 29.64 2.61 -6.75
N LYS A 462 28.55 3.37 -6.90
CA LYS A 462 27.18 2.93 -6.59
C LYS A 462 26.21 3.36 -7.68
N ALA A 463 25.20 2.53 -7.95
CA ALA A 463 24.04 2.93 -8.74
C ALA A 463 23.19 3.97 -7.97
N LEU A 464 22.41 4.72 -8.70
CA LEU A 464 21.49 5.74 -8.18
C LEU A 464 20.04 5.36 -8.52
N LEU A 465 19.12 5.70 -7.61
CA LEU A 465 17.68 5.52 -7.76
C LEU A 465 16.98 6.81 -7.33
N GLY A 466 16.14 7.37 -8.19
CA GLY A 466 15.24 8.48 -7.83
C GLY A 466 14.12 7.95 -6.93
N THR A 467 14.21 8.20 -5.63
CA THR A 467 13.30 7.58 -4.67
C THR A 467 11.99 8.33 -4.48
N GLU A 468 11.94 9.64 -4.83
CA GLU A 468 10.72 10.45 -4.79
C GLU A 468 10.88 11.66 -5.71
N ASN A 469 9.98 11.83 -6.69
CA ASN A 469 10.16 12.83 -7.72
C ASN A 469 8.83 13.41 -8.22
N CYS A 470 8.88 14.58 -8.85
CA CYS A 470 7.83 15.23 -9.62
C CYS A 470 6.43 15.28 -8.98
N PRO A 471 6.26 15.71 -7.70
CA PRO A 471 4.95 15.96 -7.13
C PRO A 471 4.21 17.01 -7.95
N THR A 472 3.22 16.55 -8.72
CA THR A 472 2.47 17.36 -9.69
C THR A 472 1.04 17.56 -9.20
N PHE A 473 0.63 18.82 -9.02
CA PHE A 473 -0.70 19.15 -8.53
C PHE A 473 -1.75 19.05 -9.65
N ALA A 474 -2.82 18.33 -9.36
CA ALA A 474 -4.01 18.23 -10.20
C ALA A 474 -5.24 17.90 -9.36
N THR A 475 -6.42 18.34 -9.78
CA THR A 475 -7.71 17.98 -9.18
C THR A 475 -8.58 17.36 -10.27
N ARG A 476 -9.01 16.11 -10.09
CA ARG A 476 -9.74 15.33 -11.10
C ARG A 476 -10.92 16.11 -11.72
N GLY A 477 -10.94 16.19 -13.05
CA GLY A 477 -11.97 16.85 -13.82
C GLY A 477 -12.00 18.38 -13.73
N ILE A 478 -10.89 19.00 -13.28
CA ILE A 478 -10.72 20.45 -13.26
C ILE A 478 -9.75 20.86 -14.36
N TYR A 479 -10.11 21.89 -15.13
CA TYR A 479 -9.32 22.37 -16.27
C TYR A 479 -9.04 23.86 -16.23
N LYS A 480 -9.30 24.47 -15.08
CA LYS A 480 -8.93 25.85 -14.76
C LYS A 480 -8.58 25.93 -13.29
N THR A 481 -7.33 26.24 -13.02
CA THR A 481 -6.85 26.45 -11.64
C THR A 481 -7.58 27.61 -10.98
N ASP A 482 -8.06 27.38 -9.75
CA ASP A 482 -8.80 28.37 -8.96
C ASP A 482 -8.31 28.35 -7.51
N SER A 483 -7.53 29.34 -7.14
CA SER A 483 -6.93 29.47 -5.79
C SER A 483 -7.96 29.71 -4.69
N ILE A 484 -9.15 30.26 -5.03
CA ILE A 484 -10.24 30.47 -4.07
C ILE A 484 -10.92 29.16 -3.76
N LYS A 485 -11.20 28.38 -4.81
CA LYS A 485 -11.77 27.02 -4.70
C LYS A 485 -10.73 25.98 -4.28
N LYS A 486 -9.44 26.34 -4.26
CA LYS A 486 -8.32 25.45 -3.91
C LYS A 486 -8.27 24.19 -4.77
N VAL A 487 -8.27 24.39 -6.08
CA VAL A 487 -8.21 23.34 -7.09
C VAL A 487 -7.19 23.68 -8.17
N TYR A 488 -6.56 22.63 -8.73
CA TYR A 488 -5.60 22.74 -9.83
C TYR A 488 -6.16 22.11 -11.09
N ASP A 489 -5.83 22.66 -12.24
CA ASP A 489 -6.13 22.00 -13.51
C ASP A 489 -5.27 20.75 -13.73
N CYS A 490 -5.74 19.89 -14.63
CA CYS A 490 -5.13 18.59 -14.91
C CYS A 490 -4.14 18.58 -16.10
N TYR A 491 -3.66 19.75 -16.54
CA TYR A 491 -2.69 19.83 -17.65
C TYR A 491 -1.24 19.49 -17.24
N GLY A 492 -0.96 19.32 -15.94
CA GLY A 492 0.37 18.97 -15.43
C GLY A 492 1.34 20.15 -15.40
N ASP A 493 0.82 21.38 -15.35
CA ASP A 493 1.61 22.61 -15.37
C ASP A 493 1.97 23.13 -13.96
N TYR A 494 1.53 22.44 -12.91
CA TYR A 494 1.77 22.83 -11.52
C TYR A 494 2.47 21.70 -10.76
N TRP A 495 3.57 22.01 -10.13
CA TRP A 495 4.33 21.10 -9.27
C TRP A 495 4.85 21.83 -8.03
N ALA A 496 5.38 21.10 -7.05
CA ALA A 496 5.89 21.71 -5.84
C ALA A 496 7.19 22.49 -6.09
N ASP A 497 7.35 23.65 -5.44
CA ASP A 497 8.45 24.60 -5.66
C ASP A 497 9.86 24.01 -5.42
N PHE A 498 9.96 22.93 -4.66
CA PHE A 498 11.22 22.25 -4.34
C PHE A 498 11.63 21.17 -5.36
N THR A 499 10.90 21.01 -6.45
CA THR A 499 11.14 19.97 -7.46
C THR A 499 11.01 20.54 -8.88
N VAL A 500 11.04 19.66 -9.87
CA VAL A 500 10.88 19.97 -11.28
C VAL A 500 9.69 19.22 -11.89
N SER A 501 9.32 19.56 -13.12
CA SER A 501 8.22 18.94 -13.85
C SER A 501 8.42 17.42 -14.07
N ILE A 502 7.34 16.73 -14.45
CA ILE A 502 7.41 15.32 -14.88
C ILE A 502 8.40 15.17 -16.05
N ALA A 503 8.30 16.07 -17.04
CA ALA A 503 9.13 16.01 -18.23
C ALA A 503 10.63 16.16 -17.92
N GLU A 504 10.99 17.14 -17.09
CA GLU A 504 12.38 17.34 -16.66
C GLU A 504 12.90 16.15 -15.85
N THR A 505 12.07 15.59 -14.95
CA THR A 505 12.40 14.41 -14.18
C THR A 505 12.70 13.22 -15.10
N MET A 506 11.79 12.92 -16.03
CA MET A 506 11.94 11.77 -16.93
C MET A 506 13.12 11.92 -17.87
N LYS A 507 13.35 13.12 -18.43
CA LYS A 507 14.55 13.43 -19.23
C LYS A 507 15.84 13.25 -18.42
N SER A 508 15.85 13.66 -17.16
CA SER A 508 17.00 13.46 -16.28
C SER A 508 17.31 11.97 -16.07
N VAL A 509 16.27 11.14 -15.88
CA VAL A 509 16.42 9.69 -15.73
C VAL A 509 16.92 9.05 -17.04
N GLU A 510 16.34 9.42 -18.18
CA GLU A 510 16.71 8.88 -19.50
C GLU A 510 18.14 9.25 -19.91
N THR A 511 18.62 10.46 -19.54
CA THR A 511 19.96 10.94 -19.91
C THR A 511 21.07 10.37 -19.03
N ASN A 512 20.75 9.88 -17.85
CA ASN A 512 21.72 9.37 -16.88
C ASN A 512 21.63 7.84 -16.79
N GLU A 513 22.36 7.11 -17.63
CA GLU A 513 22.30 5.64 -17.72
C GLU A 513 22.57 4.91 -16.40
N PHE A 514 23.34 5.51 -15.51
CA PHE A 514 23.62 5.01 -14.17
C PHE A 514 22.40 5.10 -13.20
N CYS A 515 21.38 5.89 -13.57
CA CYS A 515 20.13 5.98 -12.82
C CYS A 515 19.24 4.77 -13.16
N ALA A 516 18.90 4.00 -12.12
CA ALA A 516 18.07 2.81 -12.30
C ALA A 516 16.60 3.11 -12.58
N GLY A 517 16.21 4.37 -12.61
CA GLY A 517 14.84 4.84 -12.77
C GLY A 517 14.40 5.71 -11.59
N CYS A 518 13.10 5.96 -11.49
CA CYS A 518 12.59 6.79 -10.41
C CYS A 518 11.20 6.36 -9.93
N PHE A 519 10.84 6.86 -8.73
CA PHE A 519 9.49 6.80 -8.17
C PHE A 519 8.86 8.20 -8.27
N ALA A 520 7.69 8.30 -8.89
CA ALA A 520 6.91 9.52 -8.93
C ALA A 520 6.08 9.70 -7.65
N TRP A 521 5.92 10.90 -7.20
CA TRP A 521 5.06 11.28 -6.08
C TRP A 521 3.75 11.89 -6.60
N SER A 522 2.57 11.29 -6.34
CA SER A 522 2.30 10.00 -5.74
C SER A 522 1.18 9.29 -6.53
N GLY A 523 0.96 7.98 -6.29
CA GLY A 523 -0.04 7.20 -7.03
C GLY A 523 -1.48 7.67 -6.80
N PHE A 524 -1.80 7.99 -5.56
CA PHE A 524 -3.15 8.41 -5.16
C PHE A 524 -3.07 9.69 -4.34
N ASP A 525 -4.12 10.50 -4.39
CA ASP A 525 -4.33 11.47 -3.33
C ASP A 525 -4.48 10.74 -1.99
N SER A 526 -4.09 11.40 -0.92
CA SER A 526 -4.19 10.91 0.45
C SER A 526 -4.87 11.93 1.35
N TYR A 527 -5.49 11.48 2.42
CA TYR A 527 -5.87 12.39 3.49
C TYR A 527 -4.62 13.04 4.08
N GLY A 528 -4.76 14.27 4.56
CA GLY A 528 -3.61 15.06 4.99
C GLY A 528 -2.82 15.64 3.83
N GLU A 529 -1.71 16.28 4.13
CA GLU A 529 -0.81 16.92 3.17
C GLU A 529 -1.50 17.86 2.15
N PRO A 530 -2.43 18.74 2.57
CA PRO A 530 -3.18 19.58 1.64
C PRO A 530 -2.37 20.73 1.05
N GLN A 531 -1.09 20.88 1.39
CA GLN A 531 -0.22 21.98 0.95
C GLN A 531 -0.18 22.10 -0.58
N PRO A 532 -0.08 23.31 -1.10
CA PRO A 532 0.03 24.59 -0.39
C PRO A 532 -1.30 25.13 0.17
N HIS A 533 -2.38 24.38 0.03
CA HIS A 533 -3.68 24.74 0.54
C HIS A 533 -3.82 24.46 2.05
N ILE A 534 -4.85 25.06 2.63
CA ILE A 534 -5.29 24.85 4.00
C ILE A 534 -6.80 24.58 3.96
N TRP A 535 -7.42 24.34 5.11
CA TRP A 535 -8.86 24.14 5.21
C TRP A 535 -9.68 24.98 4.20
N PRO A 536 -10.68 24.42 3.50
CA PRO A 536 -11.26 23.08 3.64
C PRO A 536 -10.56 21.97 2.83
N SER A 537 -9.37 22.20 2.26
CA SER A 537 -8.61 21.16 1.62
C SER A 537 -8.10 20.17 2.68
N ILE A 538 -8.61 18.95 2.64
CA ILE A 538 -8.34 17.88 3.62
C ILE A 538 -7.45 16.76 3.08
N MET A 539 -7.17 16.81 1.78
CA MET A 539 -6.38 15.82 1.05
C MET A 539 -5.27 16.50 0.25
N SER A 540 -4.29 15.71 -0.15
CA SER A 540 -3.28 16.12 -1.12
C SER A 540 -3.90 16.30 -2.52
N HIS A 541 -3.14 16.98 -3.42
CA HIS A 541 -3.52 17.21 -4.82
C HIS A 541 -2.56 16.57 -5.81
N TRP A 542 -1.51 15.90 -5.35
CA TRP A 542 -0.42 15.38 -6.18
C TRP A 542 -0.56 13.90 -6.56
N GLY A 543 -1.63 13.22 -6.14
CA GLY A 543 -1.95 11.89 -6.65
C GLY A 543 -2.17 11.92 -8.17
N PHE A 544 -1.64 10.96 -8.90
CA PHE A 544 -2.01 10.72 -10.31
C PHE A 544 -3.43 10.16 -10.43
N MET A 545 -3.93 9.57 -9.37
CA MET A 545 -5.36 9.24 -9.18
C MET A 545 -5.88 9.97 -7.96
N ASP A 546 -7.19 10.19 -7.90
CA ASP A 546 -7.81 10.66 -6.67
C ASP A 546 -7.80 9.56 -5.58
N ILE A 547 -8.23 9.89 -4.38
CA ILE A 547 -8.21 8.96 -3.24
C ILE A 547 -9.09 7.72 -3.42
N CYS A 548 -10.04 7.73 -4.36
CA CYS A 548 -10.89 6.59 -4.72
C CYS A 548 -10.28 5.71 -5.82
N GLY A 549 -9.19 6.16 -6.46
CA GLY A 549 -8.55 5.45 -7.58
C GLY A 549 -9.10 5.83 -8.95
N PHE A 550 -9.91 6.89 -9.07
CA PHE A 550 -10.25 7.46 -10.38
C PHE A 550 -9.05 8.25 -10.92
N ALA A 551 -8.66 7.95 -12.15
CA ALA A 551 -7.52 8.58 -12.79
C ALA A 551 -7.75 10.08 -12.98
N LYS A 552 -6.72 10.87 -12.71
CA LYS A 552 -6.60 12.25 -13.18
C LYS A 552 -5.93 12.23 -14.55
N ASP A 553 -6.10 13.27 -15.36
CA ASP A 553 -5.46 13.30 -16.68
C ASP A 553 -3.93 13.20 -16.60
N THR A 554 -3.31 13.73 -15.55
CA THR A 554 -1.87 13.59 -15.27
C THR A 554 -1.37 12.14 -15.17
N ALA A 555 -2.24 11.16 -14.85
CA ALA A 555 -1.89 9.74 -14.90
C ALA A 555 -1.54 9.28 -16.32
N TYR A 556 -2.23 9.82 -17.30
CA TYR A 556 -1.96 9.52 -18.72
C TYR A 556 -0.70 10.21 -19.24
N LEU A 557 -0.36 11.39 -18.68
CA LEU A 557 0.95 12.01 -18.96
C LEU A 557 2.08 11.12 -18.41
N LEU A 558 1.94 10.58 -17.19
CA LEU A 558 2.90 9.63 -16.66
C LEU A 558 2.95 8.34 -17.49
N ALA A 559 1.79 7.83 -17.92
CA ALA A 559 1.72 6.65 -18.79
C ALA A 559 2.41 6.87 -20.14
N ALA A 560 2.34 8.07 -20.72
CA ALA A 560 3.05 8.41 -21.94
C ALA A 560 4.59 8.35 -21.79
N TRP A 561 5.12 8.50 -20.57
CA TRP A 561 6.54 8.28 -20.27
C TRP A 561 6.85 6.81 -19.96
N TYR A 562 5.92 6.09 -19.32
CA TYR A 562 6.18 4.75 -18.78
C TYR A 562 5.84 3.61 -19.72
N LYS A 563 4.79 3.74 -20.55
CA LYS A 563 4.34 2.66 -21.44
C LYS A 563 5.16 2.59 -22.72
N LYS A 564 5.37 1.36 -23.19
CA LYS A 564 5.93 1.10 -24.53
C LYS A 564 4.84 1.19 -25.60
N ASP A 565 3.64 0.73 -25.29
CA ASP A 565 2.47 0.80 -26.17
C ASP A 565 2.10 2.25 -26.45
N LEU A 566 1.52 2.49 -27.63
CA LEU A 566 1.07 3.83 -27.99
C LEU A 566 -0.01 4.30 -27.00
N VAL A 567 0.12 5.54 -26.54
CA VAL A 567 -0.81 6.21 -25.63
C VAL A 567 -1.42 7.39 -26.35
N ALA A 568 -2.73 7.55 -26.25
CA ALA A 568 -3.43 8.77 -26.65
C ALA A 568 -4.47 9.08 -25.56
N HIS A 569 -4.41 10.25 -24.96
CA HIS A 569 -5.38 10.72 -24.00
C HIS A 569 -5.70 12.19 -24.25
N LEU A 570 -6.91 12.42 -24.72
CA LEU A 570 -7.40 13.75 -25.03
C LEU A 570 -8.04 14.38 -23.79
N LEU A 571 -7.73 15.63 -23.55
CA LEU A 571 -8.34 16.45 -22.49
C LEU A 571 -8.55 17.90 -22.98
N PRO A 572 -9.49 18.62 -22.38
CA PRO A 572 -10.42 18.33 -21.31
C PRO A 572 -11.67 17.58 -21.81
N HIS A 573 -12.62 17.28 -20.91
CA HIS A 573 -13.98 16.91 -21.30
C HIS A 573 -14.56 17.93 -22.30
N TRP A 574 -15.53 17.50 -23.14
CA TRP A 574 -16.09 18.38 -24.16
C TRP A 574 -17.51 18.86 -23.82
N ASN A 575 -17.67 19.39 -22.54
CA ASN A 575 -18.91 20.00 -22.05
C ASN A 575 -18.59 21.42 -21.54
N TRP A 576 -18.69 22.40 -22.45
CA TRP A 576 -18.41 23.81 -22.18
C TRP A 576 -19.58 24.68 -22.65
N ASN A 577 -19.52 26.00 -22.45
CA ASN A 577 -20.52 26.91 -23.01
C ASN A 577 -20.12 27.30 -24.43
N GLU A 578 -21.14 27.55 -25.27
CA GLU A 578 -20.91 28.00 -26.63
C GLU A 578 -20.14 29.32 -26.65
N GLY A 579 -19.03 29.36 -27.38
CA GLY A 579 -18.14 30.50 -27.44
C GLY A 579 -17.00 30.51 -26.41
N ASP A 580 -16.93 29.55 -25.50
CA ASP A 580 -15.75 29.39 -24.65
C ASP A 580 -14.53 29.02 -25.51
N ASP A 581 -13.37 29.61 -25.23
CA ASP A 581 -12.09 29.25 -25.82
C ASP A 581 -11.41 28.22 -24.89
N VAL A 582 -11.32 26.97 -25.36
CA VAL A 582 -10.90 25.82 -24.58
C VAL A 582 -9.48 25.42 -24.93
N ARG A 583 -8.59 25.35 -23.95
CA ARG A 583 -7.30 24.69 -24.13
C ARG A 583 -7.52 23.20 -24.24
N VAL A 584 -7.18 22.63 -25.38
CA VAL A 584 -7.22 21.18 -25.66
C VAL A 584 -5.80 20.66 -25.66
N CYS A 585 -5.58 19.56 -24.97
CA CYS A 585 -4.28 18.91 -24.94
C CYS A 585 -4.44 17.41 -25.22
N VAL A 586 -3.44 16.78 -25.79
CA VAL A 586 -3.29 15.32 -25.82
C VAL A 586 -2.02 14.94 -25.09
N PHE A 587 -2.11 13.95 -24.21
CA PHE A 587 -0.97 13.26 -23.62
C PHE A 587 -0.67 11.99 -24.40
N THR A 588 0.54 11.89 -24.95
CA THR A 588 0.89 10.81 -25.88
C THR A 588 2.41 10.58 -25.97
N ASN A 589 2.80 9.35 -26.25
CA ASN A 589 4.17 8.98 -26.61
C ASN A 589 4.37 8.83 -28.13
N ALA A 590 3.47 9.41 -28.92
CA ALA A 590 3.55 9.50 -30.39
C ALA A 590 4.55 10.58 -30.85
N ASP A 591 4.83 10.62 -32.15
CA ASP A 591 5.68 11.64 -32.79
C ASP A 591 4.86 12.87 -33.18
N THR A 592 3.62 12.63 -33.68
CA THR A 592 2.69 13.68 -34.13
C THR A 592 1.26 13.44 -33.64
N ALA A 593 0.48 14.52 -33.57
CA ALA A 593 -0.92 14.49 -33.19
C ALA A 593 -1.72 15.47 -34.07
N GLU A 594 -2.85 15.02 -34.64
CA GLU A 594 -3.76 15.83 -35.43
C GLU A 594 -5.13 15.89 -34.71
N LEU A 595 -5.60 17.11 -34.46
CA LEU A 595 -6.85 17.38 -33.75
C LEU A 595 -7.99 17.62 -34.71
N PHE A 596 -9.17 17.10 -34.37
CA PHE A 596 -10.42 17.27 -35.15
C PHE A 596 -11.57 17.73 -34.25
N VAL A 597 -12.40 18.64 -34.77
CA VAL A 597 -13.69 18.99 -34.15
C VAL A 597 -14.79 18.77 -35.17
N ASN A 598 -15.75 17.93 -34.84
CA ASN A 598 -16.85 17.54 -35.74
C ASN A 598 -16.35 17.08 -37.13
N GLY A 599 -15.24 16.32 -37.16
CA GLY A 599 -14.59 15.82 -38.39
C GLY A 599 -13.76 16.85 -39.17
N ARG A 600 -13.69 18.11 -38.74
CA ARG A 600 -12.87 19.16 -39.33
C ARG A 600 -11.49 19.16 -38.66
N SER A 601 -10.42 18.95 -39.43
CA SER A 601 -9.05 19.02 -38.95
C SER A 601 -8.69 20.46 -38.52
N LEU A 602 -8.04 20.54 -37.36
CA LEU A 602 -7.42 21.78 -36.83
C LEU A 602 -5.89 21.76 -37.00
N GLY A 603 -5.38 20.81 -37.76
CA GLY A 603 -3.98 20.67 -38.10
C GLY A 603 -3.21 19.69 -37.21
N GLU A 604 -2.12 19.20 -37.80
CA GLU A 604 -1.17 18.31 -37.14
C GLU A 604 -0.09 19.12 -36.41
N LYS A 605 0.35 18.63 -35.25
CA LYS A 605 1.47 19.16 -34.46
C LYS A 605 2.47 18.07 -34.11
N CYS A 606 3.73 18.44 -34.00
CA CYS A 606 4.73 17.59 -33.37
C CYS A 606 4.45 17.52 -31.88
N VAL A 607 4.64 16.32 -31.31
CA VAL A 607 4.56 16.09 -29.88
C VAL A 607 5.87 16.54 -29.21
N ASP A 608 5.78 17.34 -28.17
CA ASP A 608 6.90 17.73 -27.33
C ASP A 608 6.59 17.40 -25.87
N GLU A 609 7.59 16.88 -25.14
CA GLU A 609 7.43 16.48 -23.73
C GLU A 609 6.18 15.61 -23.46
N ARG A 610 5.87 14.70 -24.41
CA ARG A 610 4.71 13.78 -24.36
C ARG A 610 3.36 14.50 -24.44
N ARG A 611 3.31 15.69 -25.05
CA ARG A 611 2.06 16.47 -25.19
C ARG A 611 2.02 17.30 -26.47
N ALA A 612 0.79 17.63 -26.90
CA ALA A 612 0.53 18.67 -27.88
C ALA A 612 -0.73 19.45 -27.49
N ASP A 613 -0.71 20.79 -27.64
CA ASP A 613 -1.77 21.69 -27.14
C ASP A 613 -2.38 22.52 -28.28
N TRP A 614 -3.69 22.78 -28.21
CA TRP A 614 -4.46 23.66 -29.09
C TRP A 614 -5.34 24.58 -28.25
N ASN A 615 -5.69 25.76 -28.78
CA ASN A 615 -6.78 26.58 -28.27
C ASN A 615 -7.93 26.48 -29.28
N VAL A 616 -9.10 26.07 -28.83
CA VAL A 616 -10.23 25.69 -29.66
C VAL A 616 -11.51 26.34 -29.18
N PRO A 617 -12.18 27.14 -30.00
CA PRO A 617 -13.56 27.57 -29.67
C PRO A 617 -14.45 26.34 -29.51
N PHE A 618 -15.21 26.30 -28.41
CA PHE A 618 -16.11 25.17 -28.18
C PHE A 618 -17.24 25.15 -29.22
N GLU A 619 -17.41 23.99 -29.82
CA GLU A 619 -18.54 23.61 -30.67
C GLU A 619 -19.06 22.25 -30.17
N ALA A 620 -20.33 22.17 -29.78
CA ALA A 620 -20.91 20.90 -29.31
C ALA A 620 -20.78 19.81 -30.36
N GLY A 621 -20.56 18.57 -29.94
CA GLY A 621 -20.39 17.39 -30.79
C GLY A 621 -19.22 16.53 -30.40
N VAL A 622 -18.31 16.27 -31.32
CA VAL A 622 -17.19 15.33 -31.15
C VAL A 622 -15.87 16.06 -31.32
N ILE A 623 -14.99 15.92 -30.34
CA ILE A 623 -13.58 16.25 -30.46
C ILE A 623 -12.77 14.98 -30.46
N SER A 624 -11.84 14.82 -31.41
CA SER A 624 -10.97 13.65 -31.49
C SER A 624 -9.55 14.03 -31.87
N VAL A 625 -8.63 13.22 -31.44
CA VAL A 625 -7.21 13.34 -31.79
C VAL A 625 -6.72 12.05 -32.42
N LYS A 626 -5.98 12.17 -33.50
CA LYS A 626 -5.26 11.07 -34.15
C LYS A 626 -3.77 11.25 -33.91
N VAL A 627 -3.16 10.28 -33.23
CA VAL A 627 -1.72 10.29 -32.92
C VAL A 627 -0.99 9.26 -33.75
N ARG A 628 0.29 9.53 -34.11
CA ARG A 628 1.12 8.65 -34.95
C ARG A 628 2.52 8.51 -34.39
N ARG A 629 3.02 7.27 -34.42
CA ARG A 629 4.40 6.91 -34.10
C ARG A 629 4.92 5.90 -35.15
N GLY A 630 5.74 6.38 -36.08
CA GLY A 630 6.08 5.57 -37.27
C GLY A 630 4.82 5.12 -38.01
N ASP A 631 4.61 3.79 -38.13
CA ASP A 631 3.43 3.20 -38.79
C ASP A 631 2.24 2.94 -37.82
N GLU A 632 2.42 3.18 -36.53
CA GLU A 632 1.36 3.00 -35.53
C GLU A 632 0.48 4.23 -35.48
N GLU A 633 -0.84 4.02 -35.41
CA GLU A 633 -1.84 5.07 -35.25
C GLU A 633 -2.80 4.71 -34.12
N MET A 634 -3.25 5.73 -33.38
CA MET A 634 -4.30 5.61 -32.37
C MET A 634 -5.21 6.86 -32.44
N VAL A 635 -6.50 6.65 -32.14
CA VAL A 635 -7.48 7.75 -32.05
C VAL A 635 -8.08 7.74 -30.66
N ASP A 636 -8.17 8.92 -30.05
CA ASP A 636 -8.97 9.15 -28.85
C ASP A 636 -10.06 10.18 -29.15
N GLU A 637 -11.24 10.00 -28.53
CA GLU A 637 -12.44 10.76 -28.87
C GLU A 637 -13.26 11.10 -27.62
N ILE A 638 -13.69 12.33 -27.52
CA ILE A 638 -14.60 12.81 -26.47
C ILE A 638 -15.83 13.43 -27.11
N ARG A 639 -17.00 13.15 -26.53
CA ARG A 639 -18.30 13.67 -26.99
C ARG A 639 -18.90 14.62 -25.97
N THR A 640 -19.59 15.64 -26.46
CA THR A 640 -20.44 16.49 -25.61
C THR A 640 -21.58 15.63 -25.05
N ALA A 641 -21.66 15.51 -23.74
CA ALA A 641 -22.76 14.82 -23.08
C ALA A 641 -23.99 15.72 -23.02
N GLY A 642 -25.16 15.09 -23.13
CA GLY A 642 -26.44 15.72 -22.87
C GLY A 642 -26.73 15.91 -21.38
N ALA A 643 -28.02 16.09 -21.05
CA ALA A 643 -28.45 16.15 -19.65
C ALA A 643 -28.21 14.81 -18.92
N PRO A 644 -27.92 14.83 -17.62
CA PRO A 644 -27.79 13.60 -16.83
C PRO A 644 -29.09 12.77 -16.93
N ALA A 645 -28.97 11.46 -17.22
CA ALA A 645 -30.10 10.59 -17.42
C ALA A 645 -30.06 9.28 -16.60
N LYS A 646 -28.87 8.76 -16.30
CA LYS A 646 -28.70 7.47 -15.63
C LYS A 646 -27.52 7.46 -14.70
N LEU A 647 -27.65 6.69 -13.61
CA LEU A 647 -26.53 6.22 -12.78
C LEU A 647 -26.01 4.90 -13.36
N VAL A 648 -24.71 4.78 -13.50
CA VAL A 648 -24.01 3.55 -13.86
C VAL A 648 -23.25 3.06 -12.64
N LEU A 649 -23.50 1.82 -12.24
CA LEU A 649 -22.85 1.15 -11.12
C LEU A 649 -21.92 0.07 -11.66
N GLU A 650 -20.69 0.05 -11.18
CA GLU A 650 -19.70 -0.93 -11.56
C GLU A 650 -19.08 -1.54 -10.30
N ASP A 651 -19.21 -2.86 -10.14
CA ASP A 651 -18.50 -3.58 -9.10
C ASP A 651 -17.06 -3.86 -9.59
N VAL A 652 -16.11 -3.12 -9.03
CA VAL A 652 -14.69 -3.22 -9.36
C VAL A 652 -13.91 -4.04 -8.35
N THR A 653 -14.60 -4.81 -7.52
CA THR A 653 -13.96 -5.71 -6.56
C THR A 653 -13.12 -6.75 -7.31
N PRO A 654 -11.82 -6.90 -6.99
CA PRO A 654 -11.00 -7.94 -7.62
C PRO A 654 -11.57 -9.33 -7.39
N THR A 655 -11.50 -10.19 -8.42
CA THR A 655 -12.07 -11.55 -8.36
C THR A 655 -11.24 -12.43 -7.43
N SER A 656 -11.81 -12.89 -6.33
CA SER A 656 -11.21 -13.90 -5.43
C SER A 656 -12.27 -14.89 -4.93
N ASP A 657 -11.84 -16.04 -4.42
CA ASP A 657 -12.76 -17.06 -3.86
C ASP A 657 -13.44 -16.61 -2.56
N LYS A 658 -12.93 -15.57 -1.92
CA LYS A 658 -13.46 -15.03 -0.66
C LYS A 658 -13.32 -13.51 -0.69
N HIS A 659 -14.45 -12.82 -0.79
CA HIS A 659 -14.52 -11.38 -0.64
C HIS A 659 -15.07 -11.02 0.74
N GLU A 660 -14.43 -10.08 1.41
CA GLU A 660 -14.95 -9.48 2.63
C GLU A 660 -15.72 -8.18 2.35
N ILE A 661 -15.40 -7.53 1.22
CA ILE A 661 -15.99 -6.26 0.82
C ILE A 661 -16.42 -6.27 -0.65
N ARG A 662 -17.22 -5.26 -1.02
CA ARG A 662 -17.47 -4.85 -2.41
C ARG A 662 -17.05 -3.40 -2.61
N ILE A 663 -16.49 -3.10 -3.77
CA ILE A 663 -16.06 -1.77 -4.19
C ILE A 663 -16.93 -1.36 -5.38
N ILE A 664 -17.84 -0.43 -5.18
CA ILE A 664 -18.80 -0.01 -6.20
C ILE A 664 -18.45 1.40 -6.68
N ASN A 665 -18.03 1.50 -7.93
CA ASN A 665 -17.88 2.77 -8.61
C ASN A 665 -19.25 3.25 -9.13
N ILE A 666 -19.50 4.54 -8.99
CA ILE A 666 -20.72 5.19 -9.45
C ILE A 666 -20.31 6.27 -10.44
N SER A 667 -20.92 6.26 -11.61
CA SER A 667 -20.78 7.31 -12.60
C SER A 667 -22.12 7.76 -13.14
N VAL A 668 -22.15 8.95 -13.74
CA VAL A 668 -23.36 9.56 -14.29
C VAL A 668 -23.22 9.69 -15.80
N VAL A 669 -24.21 9.23 -16.54
CA VAL A 669 -24.24 9.30 -18.00
C VAL A 669 -25.54 9.94 -18.50
N ASP A 670 -25.49 10.44 -19.72
CA ASP A 670 -26.68 10.94 -20.45
C ASP A 670 -27.54 9.81 -21.05
N GLU A 671 -28.55 10.15 -21.81
CA GLU A 671 -29.43 9.18 -22.48
C GLU A 671 -28.69 8.25 -23.45
N ASN A 672 -27.60 8.73 -24.06
CA ASN A 672 -26.77 8.00 -25.02
C ASN A 672 -25.66 7.19 -24.35
N GLY A 673 -25.54 7.24 -23.03
CA GLY A 673 -24.45 6.59 -22.27
C GLY A 673 -23.14 7.35 -22.24
N ILE A 674 -23.15 8.63 -22.64
CA ILE A 674 -21.97 9.49 -22.60
C ILE A 674 -21.78 10.02 -21.17
N PHE A 675 -20.57 9.94 -20.66
CA PHE A 675 -20.20 10.41 -19.31
C PHE A 675 -20.48 11.91 -19.14
N VAL A 676 -21.12 12.28 -18.01
CA VAL A 676 -21.46 13.67 -17.67
C VAL A 676 -20.46 14.22 -16.66
N PRO A 677 -19.43 14.95 -17.10
CA PRO A 677 -18.30 15.32 -16.27
C PRO A 677 -18.58 16.41 -15.24
N ASN A 678 -19.66 17.16 -15.41
CA ASN A 678 -20.01 18.32 -14.57
C ASN A 678 -21.07 18.01 -13.51
N PHE A 679 -21.42 16.71 -13.31
CA PHE A 679 -22.44 16.30 -12.34
C PHE A 679 -21.89 16.25 -10.92
N ASN A 680 -22.60 16.91 -9.98
CA ASN A 680 -22.15 17.03 -8.58
C ASN A 680 -23.27 16.85 -7.54
N ASP A 681 -24.46 16.35 -7.95
CA ASP A 681 -25.57 16.13 -7.04
C ASP A 681 -25.32 14.92 -6.11
N THR A 682 -26.12 14.81 -5.05
CA THR A 682 -25.97 13.79 -4.02
C THR A 682 -26.66 12.49 -4.40
N VAL A 683 -25.92 11.39 -4.35
CA VAL A 683 -26.47 10.04 -4.42
C VAL A 683 -26.73 9.48 -3.02
N CYS A 684 -27.81 8.70 -2.90
CA CYS A 684 -28.21 8.02 -1.67
C CYS A 684 -28.18 6.50 -1.87
N PHE A 685 -27.81 5.78 -0.82
CA PHE A 685 -27.65 4.32 -0.79
C PHE A 685 -28.72 3.66 0.07
N ASP A 686 -29.37 2.65 -0.45
CA ASP A 686 -30.33 1.80 0.28
C ASP A 686 -30.18 0.34 -0.11
N GLY A 687 -30.65 -0.57 0.75
CA GLY A 687 -30.58 -2.02 0.56
C GLY A 687 -30.87 -2.77 1.85
N GLU A 688 -31.49 -3.94 1.74
CA GLU A 688 -31.99 -4.70 2.90
C GLU A 688 -30.86 -5.10 3.87
N LYS A 689 -29.66 -5.43 3.36
CA LYS A 689 -28.48 -5.83 4.15
C LYS A 689 -27.29 -4.89 3.94
N LEU A 690 -27.54 -3.66 3.48
CA LEU A 690 -26.45 -2.74 3.18
C LEU A 690 -25.72 -2.30 4.44
N THR A 691 -24.46 -2.67 4.54
CA THR A 691 -23.49 -2.17 5.54
C THR A 691 -22.45 -1.32 4.84
N VAL A 692 -22.52 -0.01 5.03
CA VAL A 692 -21.55 0.95 4.48
C VAL A 692 -20.28 0.93 5.31
N LEU A 693 -19.17 0.59 4.69
CA LEU A 693 -17.83 0.66 5.28
C LEU A 693 -17.16 2.01 4.98
N GLY A 694 -17.44 2.58 3.82
CA GLY A 694 -16.94 3.89 3.45
C GLY A 694 -17.61 4.45 2.20
N VAL A 695 -17.67 5.78 2.11
CA VAL A 695 -18.08 6.52 0.90
C VAL A 695 -17.11 7.66 0.64
N ALA A 696 -16.76 7.88 -0.62
CA ALA A 696 -15.92 8.98 -1.04
C ALA A 696 -16.21 9.36 -2.50
N ASN A 697 -15.69 10.51 -2.94
CA ASN A 697 -15.90 11.00 -4.30
C ASN A 697 -14.65 11.60 -4.94
N GLY A 698 -13.50 11.59 -4.25
CA GLY A 698 -12.25 12.13 -4.74
C GLY A 698 -12.15 13.67 -4.70
N ASN A 699 -13.10 14.38 -4.09
CA ASN A 699 -12.99 15.82 -3.91
C ASN A 699 -12.03 16.16 -2.76
N PRO A 700 -10.88 16.78 -2.99
CA PRO A 700 -9.91 17.07 -1.94
C PRO A 700 -10.41 18.11 -0.91
N ASN A 701 -11.47 18.84 -1.23
CA ASN A 701 -12.13 19.81 -0.36
C ASN A 701 -13.43 19.28 0.27
N GLY A 702 -13.72 17.98 0.07
CA GLY A 702 -14.95 17.36 0.53
C GLY A 702 -14.90 16.95 2.01
N THR A 703 -15.64 17.64 2.87
CA THR A 703 -15.68 17.39 4.34
C THR A 703 -16.89 16.56 4.80
N GLN A 704 -17.53 15.83 3.90
CA GLN A 704 -18.64 14.94 4.24
C GLN A 704 -18.16 13.73 5.09
N PRO A 705 -19.05 13.14 5.91
CA PRO A 705 -18.70 11.96 6.70
C PRO A 705 -18.22 10.80 5.80
N ASN A 706 -17.17 10.11 6.22
CA ASN A 706 -16.64 8.94 5.51
C ASN A 706 -17.61 7.74 5.54
N ILE A 707 -18.41 7.63 6.59
CA ILE A 707 -19.40 6.54 6.74
C ILE A 707 -20.79 7.17 6.73
N ALA A 708 -21.48 7.06 5.61
CA ALA A 708 -22.81 7.63 5.39
C ALA A 708 -23.59 6.87 4.31
N ARG A 709 -24.91 6.95 4.36
CA ARG A 709 -25.79 6.42 3.30
C ARG A 709 -26.03 7.42 2.18
N LYS A 710 -25.17 8.41 2.03
CA LYS A 710 -25.20 9.40 0.94
C LYS A 710 -23.83 10.04 0.76
N VAL A 711 -23.56 10.44 -0.47
CA VAL A 711 -22.35 11.18 -0.84
C VAL A 711 -22.65 12.08 -2.03
N PRO A 712 -22.16 13.34 -2.09
CA PRO A 712 -22.20 14.09 -3.33
C PRO A 712 -21.31 13.40 -4.37
N VAL A 713 -21.74 13.38 -5.61
CA VAL A 713 -20.87 13.01 -6.74
C VAL A 713 -19.89 14.18 -6.96
N PHE A 714 -18.68 13.90 -7.36
CA PHE A 714 -17.69 14.93 -7.70
C PHE A 714 -17.22 14.72 -9.14
N ASN A 715 -17.52 15.70 -9.98
CA ASN A 715 -17.20 15.64 -11.41
C ASN A 715 -17.55 14.28 -12.02
N GLY A 716 -18.81 13.87 -11.84
CA GLY A 716 -19.39 12.66 -12.42
C GLY A 716 -19.12 11.34 -11.70
N HIS A 717 -18.30 11.30 -10.64
CA HIS A 717 -17.92 10.05 -9.96
C HIS A 717 -18.12 10.08 -8.44
N ALA A 718 -18.44 8.92 -7.87
CA ALA A 718 -18.38 8.59 -6.45
C ALA A 718 -18.05 7.11 -6.27
N GLN A 719 -17.70 6.71 -5.05
CA GLN A 719 -17.40 5.31 -4.70
C GLN A 719 -18.06 4.93 -3.38
N LEU A 720 -18.60 3.72 -3.34
CA LEU A 720 -19.15 3.07 -2.15
C LEU A 720 -18.33 1.81 -1.86
N ILE A 721 -17.90 1.66 -0.61
CA ILE A 721 -17.31 0.43 -0.09
C ILE A 721 -18.28 -0.17 0.92
N THR A 722 -18.61 -1.44 0.74
CA THR A 722 -19.59 -2.16 1.57
C THR A 722 -19.12 -3.57 1.88
N THR A 723 -19.76 -4.25 2.84
CA THR A 723 -19.48 -5.67 3.12
C THR A 723 -19.96 -6.56 1.97
N ALA A 724 -19.31 -7.69 1.79
CA ALA A 724 -19.61 -8.63 0.71
C ALA A 724 -21.01 -9.25 0.76
N ASP A 725 -21.63 -9.29 1.94
CA ASP A 725 -22.99 -9.80 2.15
C ASP A 725 -24.11 -8.78 1.79
N SER A 726 -23.74 -7.57 1.36
CA SER A 726 -24.66 -6.58 0.79
C SER A 726 -25.05 -7.02 -0.63
N THR A 727 -26.20 -7.72 -0.76
CA THR A 727 -26.60 -8.42 -1.99
C THR A 727 -27.43 -7.58 -2.96
N GLU A 728 -28.07 -6.55 -2.48
CA GLU A 728 -28.88 -5.64 -3.29
C GLU A 728 -28.60 -4.21 -2.86
N ILE A 729 -27.95 -3.45 -3.72
CA ILE A 729 -27.56 -2.07 -3.45
C ILE A 729 -28.32 -1.17 -4.42
N ASN A 730 -29.21 -0.35 -3.87
CA ASN A 730 -29.96 0.64 -4.60
C ASN A 730 -29.29 2.01 -4.46
N VAL A 731 -28.98 2.64 -5.57
CA VAL A 731 -28.41 3.98 -5.63
C VAL A 731 -29.39 4.91 -6.29
N SER A 732 -29.81 5.95 -5.59
CA SER A 732 -30.77 6.93 -6.06
C SER A 732 -30.22 8.34 -6.05
N CYS A 733 -30.67 9.16 -6.99
CA CYS A 733 -30.39 10.59 -7.08
C CYS A 733 -31.66 11.31 -7.49
N GLU A 734 -31.90 12.52 -6.97
CA GLU A 734 -33.05 13.31 -7.34
C GLU A 734 -33.05 13.59 -8.87
N GLY A 735 -34.19 13.34 -9.52
CA GLY A 735 -34.32 13.52 -10.95
C GLY A 735 -33.76 12.41 -11.84
N LEU A 736 -33.10 11.38 -11.29
CA LEU A 736 -32.59 10.24 -12.03
C LEU A 736 -33.28 8.93 -11.63
N PRO A 737 -33.40 7.94 -12.54
CA PRO A 737 -33.85 6.61 -12.18
C PRO A 737 -32.90 5.95 -11.15
N THR A 738 -33.49 5.21 -10.20
CA THR A 738 -32.68 4.39 -9.27
C THR A 738 -31.95 3.30 -10.04
N ALA A 739 -30.65 3.15 -9.77
CA ALA A 739 -29.85 2.04 -10.28
C ALA A 739 -29.64 0.99 -9.16
N THR A 740 -29.58 -0.29 -9.56
CA THR A 740 -29.40 -1.42 -8.62
C THR A 740 -28.27 -2.32 -9.10
N ILE A 741 -27.48 -2.84 -8.17
CA ILE A 741 -26.38 -3.79 -8.42
C ILE A 741 -26.34 -4.89 -7.35
#